data_8830771ee0c233a7ffa708cb5c85eb0a
#
_entry.id   8830771ee0c233a7ffa708cb5c85eb0a
#
_cell.length_a   1.000
_cell.length_b   1.000
_cell.length_c   1.000
_cell.angle_alpha   90.00
_cell.angle_beta   90.00
_cell.angle_gamma   90.00
#
_symmetry.space_group_name_H-M   'P 1'
#
loop_
_entity.id
_entity.type
_entity.pdbx_description
1 polymer ?
#
loop_
_entity_poly.entity_id
_entity_poly.type
_entity_poly.pdbx_seq_one_letter_code
_entity_poly.pdbx_strand_id
1 'polypeptide(L)'
;MKISHLKVNGVEAPLGYRFEHLTFSWRLKGQLEESVECRVEVSKAETFSEILWSGTTKSSFNIISTDSNFLEPKTKYYWRVCFSNLEAVSTFETSKMNEPWKAKWISYKGETKESISFSKKFSFSKEVKQARLYTVAHGLYEVAINEVKLGEEYLSPGYHSYDLLQQYQTYDVTECLIEDTEVSFVVGNGWYRGRFLFEGGFENIYGNKQKLIAELHVEFTDGTLEQFYSDETWIVETNYIQGNSIYDGEIIDYHSEISTLTTEVIDVTTSLLTPRLDLPVVVVEELYPRVFFDTKNQMILDFGQEITGWIFTKLLEDKKSVRFQFGELLQNGAFYTENLRTAKQEFVIKNAKKGVKVRPHFTYFGFRYVRVEGLTQDEAVLVVAQALQSKMDETFEFSSSNDKLNRLLSNIRWSQKDNFLSIPTDCPQRDERMGWTGDLTVFSNTACYNMETRAFFAHFMENLKLEQSLLDGATPFFAPVPKVDDAKNPFLSNAGAAVWGDAATFIPYNLYRHFRDKGLLKQYLRLMTDWVDWIYRQDEARGGNRLWDFGWQLGDWLALDSGIKGSVFGATDSALIASAYYYISADYTSKMLSVLEDNRSEFYRTLAKEVRNKIIHTYFNGDELNTNPVTLQSEVENIRQSMAQNYGGVTIPTAIDTQTGLAVLLRHGLYPNEVARDKLVKRLQEKMDEHNGYLTTGFAGTGDLPHALLDSGLREEAINLLLKKETPSWLFEVEMGATTTWERWDSILPNGEISGTDMNSLNHYAYGAVEDFIIEKLIGIQLPNVLDDTETYLIQPNFTKRLEWVKGALQTANGELSVSWRLSGDDVLVDIVIPGRTIAKYVSTNGDEIYLNPGHNKMKDVIV
;
A
#
# COMPACT_ATOMS: atom_id res chain seq x y z
N MET A 1 -16.82 29.47 -4.74
CA MET A 1 -16.71 28.24 -3.97
C MET A 1 -17.25 27.10 -4.80
N LYS A 2 -16.65 25.87 -4.69
CA LYS A 2 -17.07 24.68 -5.43
C LYS A 2 -16.95 23.45 -4.49
N ILE A 3 -17.97 22.57 -4.53
CA ILE A 3 -17.90 21.25 -3.90
C ILE A 3 -17.46 20.25 -4.99
N SER A 4 -16.54 19.37 -4.67
CA SER A 4 -15.95 18.40 -5.61
C SER A 4 -15.47 17.14 -4.88
N HIS A 5 -15.02 16.12 -5.62
CA HIS A 5 -14.49 14.86 -5.07
C HIS A 5 -15.45 14.23 -4.06
N LEU A 6 -16.71 14.06 -4.51
CA LEU A 6 -17.75 13.42 -3.69
C LEU A 6 -17.48 11.92 -3.66
N LYS A 7 -17.11 11.40 -2.49
CA LYS A 7 -16.74 9.98 -2.31
C LYS A 7 -17.60 9.30 -1.25
N VAL A 8 -17.88 8.03 -1.49
CA VAL A 8 -18.46 7.12 -0.49
C VAL A 8 -17.40 6.06 -0.18
N ASN A 9 -17.01 5.92 1.10
CA ASN A 9 -15.94 5.03 1.55
C ASN A 9 -14.62 5.19 0.75
N GLY A 10 -14.27 6.43 0.40
CA GLY A 10 -13.05 6.76 -0.35
C GLY A 10 -13.14 6.58 -1.88
N VAL A 11 -14.28 6.13 -2.43
CA VAL A 11 -14.48 5.87 -3.86
C VAL A 11 -15.48 6.85 -4.46
N GLU A 12 -15.20 7.40 -5.66
CA GLU A 12 -16.12 8.25 -6.40
C GLU A 12 -17.19 7.39 -7.10
N ALA A 13 -18.47 7.71 -6.88
CA ALA A 13 -19.62 7.03 -7.47
C ALA A 13 -19.50 5.49 -7.49
N PRO A 14 -19.23 4.83 -6.35
CA PRO A 14 -18.96 3.40 -6.33
C PRO A 14 -20.14 2.59 -6.83
N LEU A 15 -19.87 1.64 -7.73
CA LEU A 15 -20.81 0.68 -8.25
C LEU A 15 -20.49 -0.73 -7.75
N GLY A 16 -21.40 -1.32 -6.99
CA GLY A 16 -21.30 -2.73 -6.57
C GLY A 16 -20.27 -3.00 -5.47
N TYR A 17 -19.86 -1.97 -4.74
CA TYR A 17 -18.96 -2.12 -3.59
C TYR A 17 -19.70 -2.67 -2.36
N ARG A 18 -18.93 -3.23 -1.43
CA ARG A 18 -19.39 -3.64 -0.11
C ARG A 18 -19.52 -2.43 0.81
N PHE A 19 -20.69 -2.26 1.43
CA PHE A 19 -20.96 -1.18 2.36
C PHE A 19 -21.38 -1.73 3.73
N GLU A 20 -20.44 -1.92 4.65
CA GLU A 20 -20.76 -2.24 6.06
C GLU A 20 -21.15 -0.98 6.84
N HIS A 21 -20.61 0.15 6.43
CA HIS A 21 -20.96 1.51 6.84
C HIS A 21 -20.91 2.40 5.61
N LEU A 22 -21.44 3.60 5.73
CA LEU A 22 -21.29 4.64 4.72
C LEU A 22 -20.53 5.81 5.32
N THR A 23 -19.40 6.17 4.68
CA THR A 23 -18.67 7.40 4.99
C THR A 23 -18.68 8.29 3.76
N PHE A 24 -19.40 9.42 3.88
CA PHE A 24 -19.43 10.45 2.86
C PHE A 24 -18.31 11.43 3.09
N SER A 25 -17.58 11.76 2.04
CA SER A 25 -16.53 12.78 2.07
C SER A 25 -16.53 13.61 0.79
N TRP A 26 -16.08 14.86 0.89
CA TRP A 26 -16.02 15.80 -0.22
C TRP A 26 -14.91 16.81 -0.05
N ARG A 27 -14.54 17.52 -1.12
CA ARG A 27 -13.61 18.64 -1.08
C ARG A 27 -14.33 19.95 -1.31
N LEU A 28 -13.97 20.98 -0.54
CA LEU A 28 -14.41 22.35 -0.72
C LEU A 28 -13.25 23.19 -1.29
N LYS A 29 -13.49 23.89 -2.39
CA LYS A 29 -12.51 24.84 -2.95
C LYS A 29 -13.06 26.27 -2.90
N GLY A 30 -12.29 27.20 -2.31
CA GLY A 30 -12.61 28.62 -2.23
C GLY A 30 -12.49 29.18 -0.82
N GLN A 31 -12.45 30.51 -0.69
CA GLN A 31 -12.34 31.20 0.59
C GLN A 31 -13.66 31.12 1.37
N LEU A 32 -13.57 30.70 2.60
CA LEU A 32 -14.64 30.65 3.59
C LEU A 32 -14.16 31.29 4.89
N GLU A 33 -14.94 32.20 5.41
CA GLU A 33 -14.59 32.95 6.62
C GLU A 33 -15.10 32.32 7.93
N GLU A 34 -16.03 31.33 7.86
CA GLU A 34 -16.65 30.73 9.05
C GLU A 34 -16.80 29.19 8.93
N SER A 35 -16.80 28.52 10.11
CA SER A 35 -17.13 27.09 10.21
C SER A 35 -18.65 26.89 10.09
N VAL A 36 -19.15 26.77 8.87
CA VAL A 36 -20.56 26.48 8.57
C VAL A 36 -20.77 24.96 8.57
N GLU A 37 -21.89 24.55 9.14
CA GLU A 37 -22.33 23.16 9.15
C GLU A 37 -22.62 22.67 7.74
N CYS A 38 -22.11 21.49 7.37
CA CYS A 38 -22.44 20.78 6.14
C CYS A 38 -23.53 19.76 6.44
N ARG A 39 -24.55 19.70 5.59
CA ARG A 39 -25.60 18.67 5.65
C ARG A 39 -25.44 17.69 4.50
N VAL A 40 -25.50 16.40 4.81
CA VAL A 40 -25.54 15.33 3.82
C VAL A 40 -26.89 14.65 3.85
N GLU A 41 -27.43 14.35 2.68
CA GLU A 41 -28.71 13.67 2.51
C GLU A 41 -28.59 12.53 1.51
N VAL A 42 -29.31 11.44 1.74
CA VAL A 42 -29.36 10.24 0.88
C VAL A 42 -30.80 9.97 0.48
N SER A 43 -31.03 9.67 -0.81
CA SER A 43 -32.34 9.37 -1.40
C SER A 43 -32.22 8.29 -2.48
N LYS A 44 -33.32 7.59 -2.80
CA LYS A 44 -33.43 6.76 -4.01
C LYS A 44 -33.82 7.57 -5.24
N ALA A 45 -34.33 8.78 -5.05
CA ALA A 45 -34.74 9.66 -6.12
C ALA A 45 -33.75 10.80 -6.31
N GLU A 46 -33.36 11.08 -7.56
CA GLU A 46 -32.50 12.21 -7.91
C GLU A 46 -33.07 13.57 -7.50
N THR A 47 -34.40 13.66 -7.41
CA THR A 47 -35.10 14.87 -6.94
C THR A 47 -35.07 15.07 -5.42
N PHE A 48 -34.54 14.09 -4.67
CA PHE A 48 -34.58 14.08 -3.19
C PHE A 48 -35.99 14.28 -2.62
N SER A 49 -37.03 13.78 -3.32
CA SER A 49 -38.42 13.86 -2.87
C SER A 49 -38.71 13.08 -1.60
N GLU A 50 -37.89 12.07 -1.32
CA GLU A 50 -37.90 11.29 -0.09
C GLU A 50 -36.46 11.14 0.41
N ILE A 51 -36.22 11.57 1.64
CA ILE A 51 -34.90 11.47 2.29
C ILE A 51 -34.89 10.23 3.17
N LEU A 52 -33.99 9.28 2.84
CA LEU A 52 -33.80 8.06 3.61
C LEU A 52 -32.92 8.29 4.84
N TRP A 53 -31.91 9.14 4.69
CA TRP A 53 -31.00 9.51 5.77
C TRP A 53 -30.54 10.95 5.60
N SER A 54 -30.32 11.64 6.70
CA SER A 54 -29.71 12.97 6.73
C SER A 54 -28.85 13.11 7.97
N GLY A 55 -27.68 13.75 7.80
CA GLY A 55 -26.78 14.04 8.90
C GLY A 55 -26.03 15.35 8.66
N THR A 56 -25.49 15.93 9.75
CA THR A 56 -24.73 17.17 9.71
C THR A 56 -23.34 17.01 10.31
N THR A 57 -22.36 17.77 9.80
CA THR A 57 -21.00 17.78 10.33
C THR A 57 -20.40 19.17 10.29
N LYS A 58 -19.57 19.47 11.31
CA LYS A 58 -18.73 20.66 11.38
C LYS A 58 -17.25 20.37 11.19
N SER A 59 -16.89 19.07 11.05
CA SER A 59 -15.49 18.66 10.85
C SER A 59 -14.85 19.35 9.67
N SER A 60 -13.64 19.84 9.86
CA SER A 60 -12.84 20.45 8.81
C SER A 60 -12.32 19.43 7.79
N PHE A 61 -12.43 18.13 8.11
CA PHE A 61 -12.15 17.03 7.18
C PHE A 61 -13.29 16.75 6.20
N ASN A 62 -14.41 17.49 6.27
CA ASN A 62 -15.56 17.31 5.37
C ASN A 62 -16.00 15.85 5.25
N ILE A 63 -16.22 15.23 6.38
CA ILE A 63 -16.54 13.81 6.48
C ILE A 63 -17.70 13.57 7.45
N ILE A 64 -18.53 12.58 7.13
CA ILE A 64 -19.59 12.09 8.01
C ILE A 64 -19.85 10.62 7.74
N SER A 65 -20.00 9.84 8.79
CA SER A 65 -20.27 8.40 8.70
C SER A 65 -21.66 8.06 9.26
N THR A 66 -22.26 7.01 8.70
CA THR A 66 -23.52 6.43 9.17
C THR A 66 -23.52 4.93 8.96
N ASP A 67 -24.42 4.23 9.66
CA ASP A 67 -24.69 2.82 9.41
C ASP A 67 -25.36 2.63 8.03
N SER A 68 -25.20 1.44 7.45
CA SER A 68 -25.72 1.09 6.11
C SER A 68 -27.09 0.36 6.15
N ASN A 69 -27.79 0.35 7.28
CA ASN A 69 -28.99 -0.47 7.54
C ASN A 69 -30.19 -0.16 6.62
N PHE A 70 -30.22 1.01 5.97
CA PHE A 70 -31.28 1.40 5.04
C PHE A 70 -31.01 0.98 3.59
N LEU A 71 -29.86 0.37 3.32
CA LEU A 71 -29.48 -0.04 1.97
C LEU A 71 -30.24 -1.30 1.55
N GLU A 72 -30.69 -1.32 0.31
CA GLU A 72 -31.30 -2.46 -0.36
C GLU A 72 -30.38 -2.99 -1.46
N PRO A 73 -30.43 -4.29 -1.81
CA PRO A 73 -29.65 -4.86 -2.90
C PRO A 73 -29.94 -4.20 -4.25
N LYS A 74 -28.94 -4.13 -5.13
CA LYS A 74 -29.07 -3.70 -6.55
C LYS A 74 -29.79 -2.36 -6.70
N THR A 75 -29.54 -1.44 -5.79
CA THR A 75 -30.25 -0.17 -5.69
C THR A 75 -29.29 0.99 -5.88
N LYS A 76 -29.64 1.87 -6.83
CA LYS A 76 -28.93 3.13 -7.02
C LYS A 76 -29.45 4.17 -6.04
N TYR A 77 -28.53 4.81 -5.35
CA TYR A 77 -28.79 5.90 -4.41
C TYR A 77 -28.17 7.20 -4.94
N TYR A 78 -28.85 8.28 -4.67
CA TYR A 78 -28.37 9.65 -4.85
C TYR A 78 -28.03 10.21 -3.47
N TRP A 79 -26.95 10.94 -3.39
CA TRP A 79 -26.61 11.67 -2.18
C TRP A 79 -26.12 13.06 -2.53
N ARG A 80 -26.38 13.98 -1.64
CA ARG A 80 -25.95 15.35 -1.81
C ARG A 80 -25.33 15.90 -0.55
N VAL A 81 -24.41 16.85 -0.74
CA VAL A 81 -23.91 17.69 0.33
C VAL A 81 -24.39 19.12 0.09
N CYS A 82 -25.00 19.68 1.12
CA CYS A 82 -25.52 21.05 1.15
C CYS A 82 -24.63 21.86 2.10
N PHE A 83 -24.15 23.00 1.60
CA PHE A 83 -23.31 23.90 2.35
C PHE A 83 -23.70 25.35 1.99
N SER A 84 -24.31 26.08 2.94
CA SER A 84 -24.90 27.41 2.63
C SER A 84 -25.83 27.35 1.43
N ASN A 85 -25.53 28.07 0.36
CA ASN A 85 -26.30 28.09 -0.89
C ASN A 85 -25.74 27.15 -1.97
N LEU A 86 -24.75 26.32 -1.63
CA LEU A 86 -24.14 25.36 -2.55
C LEU A 86 -24.68 23.96 -2.32
N GLU A 87 -24.83 23.25 -3.40
CA GLU A 87 -25.19 21.85 -3.40
C GLU A 87 -24.33 21.11 -4.42
N ALA A 88 -23.95 19.89 -4.12
CA ALA A 88 -23.38 18.96 -5.07
C ALA A 88 -23.96 17.57 -4.85
N VAL A 89 -24.24 16.89 -5.94
CA VAL A 89 -24.89 15.57 -5.98
C VAL A 89 -23.91 14.55 -6.55
N SER A 90 -23.94 13.35 -5.99
CA SER A 90 -23.28 12.16 -6.54
C SER A 90 -24.17 10.94 -6.34
N THR A 91 -23.70 9.79 -6.80
CA THR A 91 -24.44 8.52 -6.68
C THR A 91 -23.56 7.42 -6.10
N PHE A 92 -24.20 6.39 -5.62
CA PHE A 92 -23.58 5.08 -5.41
C PHE A 92 -24.63 3.99 -5.66
N GLU A 93 -24.16 2.80 -5.97
CA GLU A 93 -25.06 1.68 -6.24
C GLU A 93 -24.61 0.44 -5.48
N THR A 94 -25.56 -0.18 -4.77
CA THR A 94 -25.30 -1.44 -4.07
C THR A 94 -25.22 -2.61 -5.06
N SER A 95 -24.42 -3.60 -4.69
CA SER A 95 -24.35 -4.87 -5.39
C SER A 95 -25.54 -5.78 -5.05
N LYS A 96 -25.40 -7.08 -5.31
CA LYS A 96 -26.37 -8.11 -4.85
C LYS A 96 -26.46 -8.18 -3.31
N MET A 97 -25.48 -7.65 -2.58
CA MET A 97 -25.38 -7.79 -1.11
C MET A 97 -25.50 -9.28 -0.70
N ASN A 98 -26.53 -9.59 0.11
CA ASN A 98 -26.80 -10.95 0.62
C ASN A 98 -27.79 -11.74 -0.26
N GLU A 99 -28.14 -11.25 -1.46
CA GLU A 99 -28.99 -12.03 -2.35
C GLU A 99 -28.28 -13.30 -2.84
N PRO A 100 -28.97 -14.45 -2.82
CA PRO A 100 -28.36 -15.70 -3.25
C PRO A 100 -28.01 -15.67 -4.74
N TRP A 101 -26.90 -16.30 -5.08
CA TRP A 101 -26.52 -16.56 -6.46
C TRP A 101 -27.40 -17.67 -7.05
N LYS A 102 -27.92 -17.44 -8.25
CA LYS A 102 -28.66 -18.43 -9.06
C LYS A 102 -27.76 -19.03 -10.12
N ALA A 103 -26.75 -18.32 -10.55
CA ALA A 103 -25.70 -18.82 -11.44
C ALA A 103 -24.94 -19.98 -10.79
N LYS A 104 -24.41 -20.84 -11.62
CA LYS A 104 -23.55 -21.96 -11.23
C LYS A 104 -22.09 -21.64 -11.58
N TRP A 105 -21.17 -22.12 -10.75
CA TRP A 105 -19.78 -22.14 -11.13
C TRP A 105 -19.58 -23.09 -12.30
N ILE A 106 -18.98 -22.59 -13.38
CA ILE A 106 -18.63 -23.36 -14.57
C ILE A 106 -17.12 -23.43 -14.76
N SER A 107 -16.67 -24.55 -15.33
CA SER A 107 -15.29 -24.87 -15.68
C SER A 107 -15.29 -25.80 -16.87
N TYR A 108 -14.24 -26.60 -17.04
CA TYR A 108 -14.07 -27.50 -18.18
C TYR A 108 -13.65 -28.91 -17.73
N LYS A 109 -13.99 -29.95 -18.55
CA LYS A 109 -13.49 -31.31 -18.35
C LYS A 109 -12.06 -31.43 -18.87
N GLY A 110 -11.25 -32.22 -18.15
CA GLY A 110 -9.84 -32.45 -18.49
C GLY A 110 -8.89 -31.45 -17.81
N GLU A 111 -7.68 -31.37 -18.32
CA GLU A 111 -6.60 -30.51 -17.82
C GLU A 111 -6.01 -29.71 -18.97
N THR A 112 -5.64 -28.48 -18.71
CA THR A 112 -4.91 -27.60 -19.65
C THR A 112 -4.05 -26.61 -18.89
N LYS A 113 -2.99 -26.12 -19.54
CA LYS A 113 -2.12 -25.04 -19.04
C LYS A 113 -2.46 -23.67 -19.62
N GLU A 114 -3.31 -23.65 -20.64
CA GLU A 114 -3.72 -22.48 -21.37
C GLU A 114 -4.70 -21.63 -20.55
N SER A 115 -4.85 -20.38 -20.91
CA SER A 115 -5.98 -19.57 -20.50
C SER A 115 -7.25 -20.12 -21.12
N ILE A 116 -8.38 -19.89 -20.46
CA ILE A 116 -9.69 -20.42 -20.86
C ILE A 116 -10.62 -19.28 -21.24
N SER A 117 -11.29 -19.41 -22.37
CA SER A 117 -12.38 -18.54 -22.79
C SER A 117 -13.72 -19.13 -22.42
N PHE A 118 -14.58 -18.33 -21.83
CA PHE A 118 -15.98 -18.65 -21.54
C PHE A 118 -16.85 -17.66 -22.31
N SER A 119 -17.81 -18.12 -23.09
CA SER A 119 -18.70 -17.23 -23.83
C SER A 119 -20.14 -17.69 -23.88
N LYS A 120 -21.04 -16.70 -24.05
CA LYS A 120 -22.47 -16.94 -24.23
C LYS A 120 -23.07 -15.84 -25.11
N LYS A 121 -23.91 -16.25 -26.06
CA LYS A 121 -24.70 -15.35 -26.90
C LYS A 121 -26.09 -15.19 -26.33
N PHE A 122 -26.55 -13.95 -26.34
CA PHE A 122 -27.90 -13.53 -25.94
C PHE A 122 -28.56 -12.78 -27.05
N SER A 123 -29.90 -12.84 -27.13
CA SER A 123 -30.67 -12.04 -28.09
C SER A 123 -31.75 -11.27 -27.34
N PHE A 124 -31.71 -9.95 -27.48
CA PHE A 124 -32.62 -9.02 -26.83
C PHE A 124 -33.58 -8.39 -27.87
N SER A 125 -34.86 -8.63 -27.70
CA SER A 125 -35.87 -8.07 -28.62
C SER A 125 -36.52 -6.78 -28.12
N LYS A 126 -36.18 -6.36 -26.90
CA LYS A 126 -36.73 -5.19 -26.23
C LYS A 126 -35.60 -4.17 -25.94
N GLU A 127 -35.98 -2.92 -25.84
CA GLU A 127 -35.07 -1.84 -25.49
C GLU A 127 -34.62 -1.96 -24.00
N VAL A 128 -33.31 -2.00 -23.79
CA VAL A 128 -32.69 -2.11 -22.46
C VAL A 128 -32.76 -0.76 -21.75
N LYS A 129 -33.31 -0.75 -20.54
CA LYS A 129 -33.33 0.41 -19.66
C LYS A 129 -32.09 0.43 -18.74
N GLN A 130 -31.76 -0.72 -18.17
CA GLN A 130 -30.61 -0.90 -17.29
C GLN A 130 -30.13 -2.34 -17.34
N ALA A 131 -28.79 -2.53 -17.33
CA ALA A 131 -28.23 -3.87 -17.24
C ALA A 131 -26.99 -3.89 -16.34
N ARG A 132 -26.87 -4.96 -15.53
CA ARG A 132 -25.75 -5.19 -14.61
C ARG A 132 -25.21 -6.60 -14.78
N LEU A 133 -23.90 -6.70 -14.94
CA LEU A 133 -23.18 -7.99 -14.94
C LEU A 133 -22.45 -8.14 -13.60
N TYR A 134 -22.80 -9.19 -12.85
CA TYR A 134 -22.15 -9.60 -11.60
C TYR A 134 -21.30 -10.81 -11.90
N THR A 135 -20.00 -10.78 -11.59
CA THR A 135 -19.11 -11.88 -11.96
C THR A 135 -17.85 -11.94 -11.10
N VAL A 136 -17.31 -13.13 -10.98
CA VAL A 136 -15.97 -13.41 -10.45
C VAL A 136 -15.42 -14.68 -11.07
N ALA A 137 -14.09 -14.76 -11.20
CA ALA A 137 -13.40 -15.96 -11.64
C ALA A 137 -12.42 -16.47 -10.59
N HIS A 138 -12.16 -17.76 -10.61
CA HIS A 138 -11.01 -18.39 -9.99
C HIS A 138 -9.83 -18.33 -10.97
N GLY A 139 -9.02 -17.30 -10.82
CA GLY A 139 -8.00 -16.84 -11.75
C GLY A 139 -8.18 -15.35 -12.04
N LEU A 140 -7.27 -14.74 -12.78
CA LEU A 140 -7.44 -13.38 -13.29
C LEU A 140 -8.29 -13.42 -14.56
N TYR A 141 -9.17 -12.42 -14.74
CA TYR A 141 -10.02 -12.40 -15.94
C TYR A 141 -10.09 -11.02 -16.61
N GLU A 142 -10.33 -11.05 -17.89
CA GLU A 142 -10.83 -9.91 -18.66
C GLU A 142 -12.20 -10.30 -19.24
N VAL A 143 -13.14 -9.36 -19.22
CA VAL A 143 -14.49 -9.52 -19.78
C VAL A 143 -14.68 -8.59 -20.96
N ALA A 144 -15.32 -9.10 -22.00
CA ALA A 144 -15.67 -8.34 -23.19
C ALA A 144 -17.13 -8.55 -23.58
N ILE A 145 -17.73 -7.53 -24.18
CA ILE A 145 -19.03 -7.61 -24.87
C ILE A 145 -18.82 -7.29 -26.33
N ASN A 146 -19.22 -8.21 -27.21
CA ASN A 146 -19.03 -8.09 -28.65
C ASN A 146 -17.56 -7.75 -29.02
N GLU A 147 -16.63 -8.48 -28.44
CA GLU A 147 -15.15 -8.34 -28.57
C GLU A 147 -14.55 -7.04 -28.01
N VAL A 148 -15.36 -6.17 -27.40
CA VAL A 148 -14.88 -4.94 -26.74
C VAL A 148 -14.71 -5.18 -25.25
N LYS A 149 -13.46 -5.07 -24.75
CA LYS A 149 -13.15 -5.19 -23.31
C LYS A 149 -13.97 -4.18 -22.50
N LEU A 150 -14.60 -4.66 -21.41
CA LEU A 150 -15.30 -3.81 -20.45
C LEU A 150 -14.33 -3.08 -19.52
N GLY A 151 -14.58 -1.78 -19.34
CA GLY A 151 -13.86 -0.95 -18.37
C GLY A 151 -12.37 -0.79 -18.66
N GLU A 152 -11.73 -0.02 -17.80
CA GLU A 152 -10.28 0.27 -17.87
C GLU A 152 -9.46 -0.54 -16.86
N GLU A 153 -10.11 -1.41 -16.11
CA GLU A 153 -9.46 -2.19 -15.07
C GLU A 153 -8.78 -3.45 -15.60
N TYR A 154 -7.77 -3.88 -14.87
CA TYR A 154 -6.94 -5.04 -15.16
C TYR A 154 -6.74 -5.88 -13.91
N LEU A 155 -6.28 -7.13 -14.10
CA LEU A 155 -5.95 -8.08 -13.03
C LEU A 155 -7.14 -8.37 -12.09
N SER A 156 -8.38 -8.23 -12.57
CA SER A 156 -9.58 -8.60 -11.81
C SER A 156 -9.64 -10.12 -11.59
N PRO A 157 -10.11 -10.59 -10.41
CA PRO A 157 -10.75 -9.87 -9.31
C PRO A 157 -9.76 -9.30 -8.28
N GLY A 158 -8.47 -9.24 -8.55
CA GLY A 158 -7.42 -8.87 -7.61
C GLY A 158 -6.95 -10.02 -6.72
N TYR A 159 -6.00 -9.74 -5.83
CA TYR A 159 -5.50 -10.70 -4.86
C TYR A 159 -6.20 -10.52 -3.51
N HIS A 160 -6.74 -11.61 -2.99
CA HIS A 160 -7.41 -11.70 -1.70
C HIS A 160 -7.27 -13.10 -1.11
N SER A 161 -7.67 -13.28 0.15
CA SER A 161 -7.66 -14.60 0.82
C SER A 161 -8.76 -15.47 0.24
N TYR A 162 -8.53 -16.08 -0.93
CA TYR A 162 -9.54 -16.81 -1.72
C TYR A 162 -10.30 -17.92 -0.95
N ASP A 163 -9.68 -18.47 0.10
CA ASP A 163 -10.30 -19.47 0.98
C ASP A 163 -11.24 -18.85 2.03
N LEU A 164 -11.19 -17.56 2.25
CA LEU A 164 -11.94 -16.85 3.30
C LEU A 164 -12.91 -15.81 2.73
N LEU A 165 -12.60 -15.28 1.55
CA LEU A 165 -13.30 -14.20 0.90
C LEU A 165 -13.11 -14.31 -0.61
N GLN A 166 -14.19 -14.09 -1.39
CA GLN A 166 -14.12 -14.03 -2.85
C GLN A 166 -14.92 -12.83 -3.33
N GLN A 167 -14.21 -11.77 -3.74
CA GLN A 167 -14.89 -10.56 -4.15
C GLN A 167 -15.29 -10.61 -5.62
N TYR A 168 -16.59 -10.33 -5.88
CA TYR A 168 -17.13 -10.23 -7.21
C TYR A 168 -17.25 -8.78 -7.66
N GLN A 169 -17.09 -8.54 -8.95
CA GLN A 169 -17.25 -7.24 -9.60
C GLN A 169 -18.67 -7.07 -10.12
N THR A 170 -19.11 -5.82 -10.18
CA THR A 170 -20.36 -5.39 -10.80
C THR A 170 -20.02 -4.42 -11.93
N TYR A 171 -20.49 -4.73 -13.14
CA TYR A 171 -20.30 -3.88 -14.31
C TYR A 171 -21.64 -3.31 -14.77
N ASP A 172 -21.65 -2.01 -15.09
CA ASP A 172 -22.74 -1.41 -15.86
C ASP A 172 -22.53 -1.74 -17.34
N VAL A 173 -23.43 -2.55 -17.88
CA VAL A 173 -23.36 -2.99 -19.27
C VAL A 173 -24.55 -2.48 -20.09
N THR A 174 -25.28 -1.51 -19.57
CA THR A 174 -26.52 -0.98 -20.18
C THR A 174 -26.32 -0.57 -21.65
N GLU A 175 -25.30 0.24 -21.91
CA GLU A 175 -25.00 0.76 -23.24
C GLU A 175 -24.27 -0.26 -24.16
N CYS A 176 -23.86 -1.41 -23.59
CA CYS A 176 -23.12 -2.42 -24.35
C CYS A 176 -24.00 -3.49 -24.96
N LEU A 177 -25.25 -3.63 -24.49
CA LEU A 177 -26.19 -4.64 -24.97
C LEU A 177 -26.91 -4.18 -26.25
N ILE A 178 -26.85 -5.02 -27.29
CA ILE A 178 -27.57 -4.87 -28.56
C ILE A 178 -28.41 -6.10 -28.80
N GLU A 179 -29.20 -6.12 -29.93
CA GLU A 179 -30.08 -7.23 -30.25
C GLU A 179 -29.38 -8.58 -30.16
N ASP A 180 -28.23 -8.75 -30.82
CA ASP A 180 -27.37 -9.93 -30.68
C ASP A 180 -26.11 -9.56 -29.94
N THR A 181 -25.99 -10.03 -28.70
CA THR A 181 -24.89 -9.71 -27.78
C THR A 181 -24.14 -10.97 -27.39
N GLU A 182 -22.82 -10.94 -27.52
CA GLU A 182 -21.94 -11.96 -26.98
C GLU A 182 -21.20 -11.42 -25.75
N VAL A 183 -21.33 -12.10 -24.61
CA VAL A 183 -20.53 -11.87 -23.41
C VAL A 183 -19.44 -12.91 -23.38
N SER A 184 -18.18 -12.48 -23.31
CA SER A 184 -17.02 -13.38 -23.27
C SER A 184 -16.05 -13.00 -22.17
N PHE A 185 -15.43 -14.02 -21.60
CA PHE A 185 -14.38 -13.90 -20.59
C PHE A 185 -13.17 -14.67 -21.05
N VAL A 186 -11.98 -14.12 -20.79
CA VAL A 186 -10.73 -14.86 -20.82
C VAL A 186 -10.21 -14.93 -19.41
N VAL A 187 -9.90 -16.15 -18.93
CA VAL A 187 -9.47 -16.41 -17.56
C VAL A 187 -8.08 -17.02 -17.55
N GLY A 188 -7.12 -16.33 -16.94
CA GLY A 188 -5.76 -16.79 -16.71
C GLY A 188 -5.57 -17.39 -15.30
N ASN A 189 -4.33 -17.78 -15.00
CA ASN A 189 -4.01 -18.45 -13.73
C ASN A 189 -4.00 -17.49 -12.54
N GLY A 190 -3.37 -16.33 -12.69
CA GLY A 190 -3.21 -15.32 -11.63
C GLY A 190 -2.62 -15.89 -10.34
N TRP A 191 -3.00 -15.30 -9.22
CA TRP A 191 -2.65 -15.78 -7.88
C TRP A 191 -3.38 -17.08 -7.47
N TYR A 192 -4.52 -17.35 -8.08
CA TYR A 192 -5.34 -18.51 -7.70
C TYR A 192 -4.69 -19.85 -8.05
N ARG A 193 -4.16 -19.95 -9.27
CA ARG A 193 -3.61 -21.19 -9.83
C ARG A 193 -2.13 -21.10 -10.19
N GLY A 194 -1.64 -19.91 -10.53
CA GLY A 194 -0.26 -19.69 -10.95
C GLY A 194 0.75 -19.97 -9.85
N ARG A 195 2.02 -19.96 -10.21
CA ARG A 195 3.12 -20.08 -9.27
C ARG A 195 3.20 -18.83 -8.40
N PHE A 196 3.22 -18.99 -7.09
CA PHE A 196 3.27 -17.92 -6.12
C PHE A 196 4.03 -18.31 -4.85
N LEU A 197 4.47 -17.36 -4.01
CA LEU A 197 5.40 -17.45 -2.90
C LEU A 197 6.88 -17.47 -3.34
N PHE A 198 7.75 -17.18 -2.37
CA PHE A 198 9.21 -17.12 -2.54
C PHE A 198 9.88 -18.50 -2.61
N GLU A 199 11.20 -18.54 -2.86
CA GLU A 199 12.00 -19.76 -2.98
C GLU A 199 11.49 -20.77 -4.04
N GLY A 200 11.08 -20.25 -5.19
CA GLY A 200 10.53 -21.05 -6.27
C GLY A 200 9.01 -21.18 -6.27
N GLY A 201 8.36 -20.97 -5.10
CA GLY A 201 6.92 -20.93 -4.96
C GLY A 201 6.19 -22.24 -5.22
N PHE A 202 4.87 -22.17 -5.14
CA PHE A 202 3.95 -23.28 -5.34
C PHE A 202 2.92 -22.96 -6.43
N GLU A 203 2.51 -23.97 -7.19
CA GLU A 203 1.39 -23.87 -8.15
C GLU A 203 0.11 -24.41 -7.52
N ASN A 204 -1.03 -23.95 -8.03
CA ASN A 204 -2.36 -24.46 -7.65
C ASN A 204 -2.70 -24.25 -6.17
N ILE A 205 -2.24 -23.19 -5.54
CA ILE A 205 -2.40 -22.94 -4.10
C ILE A 205 -3.87 -22.98 -3.69
N TYR A 206 -4.74 -22.30 -4.45
CA TYR A 206 -6.17 -22.22 -4.15
C TYR A 206 -7.03 -23.15 -5.02
N GLY A 207 -6.44 -23.74 -6.07
CA GLY A 207 -7.10 -24.69 -6.96
C GLY A 207 -6.41 -24.86 -8.29
N ASN A 208 -6.72 -25.98 -8.95
CA ASN A 208 -6.01 -26.45 -10.15
C ASN A 208 -6.73 -26.17 -11.48
N LYS A 209 -7.88 -25.47 -11.45
CA LYS A 209 -8.67 -25.11 -12.64
C LYS A 209 -9.21 -23.69 -12.56
N GLN A 210 -9.24 -23.02 -13.70
CA GLN A 210 -9.99 -21.78 -13.85
C GLN A 210 -11.49 -22.07 -13.77
N LYS A 211 -12.25 -21.18 -13.13
CA LYS A 211 -13.69 -21.25 -12.99
C LYS A 211 -14.29 -19.85 -13.16
N LEU A 212 -15.54 -19.82 -13.56
CA LEU A 212 -16.30 -18.58 -13.72
C LEU A 212 -17.69 -18.75 -13.11
N ILE A 213 -18.20 -17.69 -12.48
CA ILE A 213 -19.60 -17.51 -12.14
C ILE A 213 -20.05 -16.13 -12.63
N ALA A 214 -21.19 -16.04 -13.29
CA ALA A 214 -21.70 -14.79 -13.85
C ALA A 214 -23.22 -14.74 -13.84
N GLU A 215 -23.76 -13.57 -13.49
CA GLU A 215 -25.19 -13.24 -13.64
C GLU A 215 -25.34 -11.92 -14.39
N LEU A 216 -26.13 -11.93 -15.48
CA LEU A 216 -26.53 -10.74 -16.22
C LEU A 216 -27.99 -10.43 -15.89
N HIS A 217 -28.26 -9.28 -15.29
CA HIS A 217 -29.58 -8.80 -14.95
C HIS A 217 -29.93 -7.62 -15.87
N VAL A 218 -31.06 -7.71 -16.55
CA VAL A 218 -31.53 -6.74 -17.55
C VAL A 218 -32.94 -6.27 -17.19
N GLU A 219 -33.12 -4.97 -17.05
CA GLU A 219 -34.39 -4.28 -16.96
C GLU A 219 -34.67 -3.61 -18.31
N PHE A 220 -35.84 -3.87 -18.87
CA PHE A 220 -36.29 -3.27 -20.14
C PHE A 220 -37.15 -2.02 -19.90
N THR A 221 -37.29 -1.19 -20.91
CA THR A 221 -38.09 0.05 -20.83
C THR A 221 -39.59 -0.21 -20.57
N ASP A 222 -40.08 -1.41 -20.87
CA ASP A 222 -41.45 -1.83 -20.52
C ASP A 222 -41.62 -2.32 -19.07
N GLY A 223 -40.56 -2.25 -18.28
CA GLY A 223 -40.54 -2.67 -16.89
C GLY A 223 -40.37 -4.17 -16.63
N THR A 224 -40.18 -4.97 -17.68
CA THR A 224 -39.87 -6.40 -17.52
C THR A 224 -38.43 -6.60 -17.09
N LEU A 225 -38.20 -7.66 -16.30
CA LEU A 225 -36.88 -8.04 -15.80
C LEU A 225 -36.49 -9.42 -16.31
N GLU A 226 -35.34 -9.55 -16.92
CA GLU A 226 -34.75 -10.85 -17.29
C GLU A 226 -33.39 -11.03 -16.60
N GLN A 227 -33.10 -12.29 -16.26
CA GLN A 227 -31.85 -12.68 -15.58
C GLN A 227 -31.27 -13.88 -16.29
N PHE A 228 -29.99 -13.78 -16.63
CA PHE A 228 -29.23 -14.82 -17.31
C PHE A 228 -28.09 -15.26 -16.41
N TYR A 229 -27.79 -16.57 -16.39
CA TYR A 229 -26.87 -17.18 -15.47
C TYR A 229 -25.81 -18.01 -16.17
N SER A 230 -24.64 -18.13 -15.57
CA SER A 230 -23.68 -19.14 -15.99
C SER A 230 -24.18 -20.54 -15.65
N ASP A 231 -24.12 -21.42 -16.65
CA ASP A 231 -24.61 -22.80 -16.60
C ASP A 231 -23.88 -23.68 -17.66
N GLU A 232 -24.29 -24.92 -17.80
CA GLU A 232 -23.76 -25.88 -18.76
C GLU A 232 -23.92 -25.52 -20.24
N THR A 233 -24.68 -24.47 -20.56
CA THR A 233 -24.91 -24.03 -21.95
C THR A 233 -23.90 -23.00 -22.42
N TRP A 234 -23.00 -22.56 -21.55
CA TRP A 234 -21.88 -21.68 -21.94
C TRP A 234 -20.87 -22.46 -22.76
N ILE A 235 -20.26 -21.80 -23.73
CA ILE A 235 -19.16 -22.34 -24.52
C ILE A 235 -17.86 -22.13 -23.77
N VAL A 236 -17.04 -23.17 -23.70
CA VAL A 236 -15.72 -23.12 -23.08
C VAL A 236 -14.68 -23.57 -24.09
N GLU A 237 -13.63 -22.77 -24.27
CA GLU A 237 -12.59 -23.01 -25.26
C GLU A 237 -11.21 -22.73 -24.70
N THR A 238 -10.18 -23.39 -25.24
CA THR A 238 -8.79 -22.97 -25.03
C THR A 238 -8.56 -21.59 -25.66
N ASN A 239 -7.44 -20.95 -25.33
CA ASN A 239 -7.15 -19.60 -25.80
C ASN A 239 -5.74 -19.54 -26.41
N TYR A 240 -5.48 -18.53 -27.23
CA TYR A 240 -4.15 -18.26 -27.81
C TYR A 240 -3.09 -17.88 -26.75
N ILE A 241 -3.49 -17.56 -25.51
CA ILE A 241 -2.61 -17.36 -24.35
C ILE A 241 -2.25 -18.75 -23.79
N GLN A 242 -1.10 -19.25 -24.19
CA GLN A 242 -0.63 -20.61 -23.93
C GLN A 242 -0.06 -20.85 -22.55
N GLY A 243 0.40 -19.79 -21.90
CA GLY A 243 0.92 -19.82 -20.55
C GLY A 243 0.89 -18.44 -19.93
N ASN A 244 0.59 -18.38 -18.65
CA ASN A 244 0.63 -17.16 -17.85
C ASN A 244 0.95 -17.46 -16.40
N SER A 245 1.77 -16.61 -15.78
CA SER A 245 2.20 -16.68 -14.40
C SER A 245 2.59 -15.30 -13.93
N ILE A 246 2.23 -14.94 -12.69
CA ILE A 246 2.63 -13.64 -12.11
C ILE A 246 4.15 -13.46 -12.16
N TYR A 247 4.94 -14.50 -11.91
CA TYR A 247 6.41 -14.42 -11.89
C TYR A 247 7.07 -14.66 -13.25
N ASP A 248 6.55 -15.66 -13.98
CA ASP A 248 7.22 -16.09 -15.22
C ASP A 248 6.83 -15.24 -16.43
N GLY A 249 5.62 -14.65 -16.38
CA GLY A 249 5.11 -13.82 -17.45
C GLY A 249 4.07 -14.53 -18.33
N GLU A 250 4.02 -14.22 -19.63
CA GLU A 250 2.97 -14.67 -20.51
C GLU A 250 3.50 -15.07 -21.89
N ILE A 251 2.90 -16.13 -22.45
CA ILE A 251 3.18 -16.63 -23.79
C ILE A 251 1.90 -16.59 -24.63
N ILE A 252 1.92 -15.83 -25.71
CA ILE A 252 0.84 -15.76 -26.71
C ILE A 252 1.30 -16.44 -27.99
N ASP A 253 0.49 -17.35 -28.54
CA ASP A 253 0.73 -17.99 -29.84
C ASP A 253 -0.52 -17.91 -30.72
N TYR A 254 -0.47 -17.06 -31.73
CA TYR A 254 -1.62 -16.83 -32.63
C TYR A 254 -1.88 -17.98 -33.62
N HIS A 255 -1.01 -19.01 -33.68
CA HIS A 255 -1.25 -20.24 -34.43
C HIS A 255 -1.71 -21.40 -33.53
N SER A 256 -1.98 -21.15 -32.25
CA SER A 256 -2.55 -22.16 -31.37
C SER A 256 -3.89 -22.64 -31.89
N GLU A 257 -4.11 -23.91 -31.86
CA GLU A 257 -5.42 -24.51 -32.16
C GLU A 257 -6.37 -24.24 -31.00
N ILE A 258 -7.45 -23.50 -31.27
CA ILE A 258 -8.51 -23.26 -30.33
C ILE A 258 -9.42 -24.49 -30.33
N SER A 259 -9.52 -25.13 -29.18
CA SER A 259 -10.33 -26.36 -28.99
C SER A 259 -11.51 -26.08 -28.08
N THR A 260 -12.71 -26.44 -28.50
CA THR A 260 -13.90 -26.39 -27.65
C THR A 260 -13.82 -27.51 -26.61
N LEU A 261 -13.98 -27.15 -25.36
CA LEU A 261 -13.97 -28.05 -24.21
C LEU A 261 -15.39 -28.36 -23.73
N THR A 262 -15.58 -29.51 -23.07
CA THR A 262 -16.87 -29.78 -22.44
C THR A 262 -17.04 -28.92 -21.20
N THR A 263 -18.05 -28.08 -21.17
CA THR A 263 -18.44 -27.28 -20.00
C THR A 263 -18.83 -28.20 -18.84
N GLU A 264 -18.34 -27.90 -17.67
CA GLU A 264 -18.60 -28.62 -16.44
C GLU A 264 -19.13 -27.67 -15.38
N VAL A 265 -20.31 -27.98 -14.82
CA VAL A 265 -20.81 -27.29 -13.62
C VAL A 265 -20.11 -27.87 -12.41
N ILE A 266 -19.52 -26.99 -11.62
CA ILE A 266 -18.75 -27.37 -10.41
C ILE A 266 -19.51 -26.92 -9.16
N ASP A 267 -19.60 -27.82 -8.19
CA ASP A 267 -20.21 -27.53 -6.88
C ASP A 267 -19.18 -26.80 -5.99
N VAL A 268 -19.16 -25.47 -6.08
CA VAL A 268 -18.35 -24.59 -5.24
C VAL A 268 -19.30 -23.68 -4.48
N THR A 269 -19.05 -23.53 -3.18
CA THR A 269 -19.88 -22.66 -2.33
C THR A 269 -19.87 -21.21 -2.83
N THR A 270 -21.03 -20.56 -2.82
CA THR A 270 -21.19 -19.13 -3.08
C THR A 270 -21.21 -18.30 -1.80
N SER A 271 -21.08 -18.94 -0.63
CA SER A 271 -21.14 -18.25 0.68
C SER A 271 -19.95 -17.32 0.94
N LEU A 272 -18.84 -17.52 0.23
CA LEU A 272 -17.64 -16.66 0.30
C LEU A 272 -17.72 -15.46 -0.64
N LEU A 273 -18.71 -15.44 -1.55
CA LEU A 273 -18.87 -14.35 -2.50
C LEU A 273 -19.33 -13.10 -1.78
N THR A 274 -18.54 -12.05 -1.92
CA THR A 274 -18.80 -10.73 -1.33
C THR A 274 -18.68 -9.65 -2.40
N PRO A 275 -19.42 -8.55 -2.27
CA PRO A 275 -19.19 -7.40 -3.13
C PRO A 275 -17.74 -6.89 -3.06
N ARG A 276 -17.29 -6.30 -4.14
CA ARG A 276 -15.96 -5.70 -4.29
C ARG A 276 -15.58 -4.80 -3.10
N LEU A 277 -14.33 -4.90 -2.67
CA LEU A 277 -13.67 -4.03 -1.68
C LEU A 277 -12.47 -3.30 -2.30
N ASP A 278 -11.73 -3.96 -3.20
CA ASP A 278 -10.49 -3.45 -3.77
C ASP A 278 -10.73 -2.28 -4.74
N LEU A 279 -9.69 -1.50 -4.96
CA LEU A 279 -9.65 -0.50 -6.02
C LEU A 279 -9.26 -1.15 -7.35
N PRO A 280 -9.82 -0.68 -8.49
CA PRO A 280 -9.43 -1.19 -9.80
C PRO A 280 -7.95 -0.90 -10.07
N VAL A 281 -7.23 -1.89 -10.57
CA VAL A 281 -5.89 -1.70 -11.12
C VAL A 281 -6.03 -1.08 -12.51
N VAL A 282 -5.38 0.05 -12.74
CA VAL A 282 -5.47 0.82 -14.00
C VAL A 282 -4.08 1.22 -14.48
N VAL A 283 -3.97 1.58 -15.76
CA VAL A 283 -2.78 2.26 -16.30
C VAL A 283 -2.80 3.70 -15.79
N VAL A 284 -1.74 4.12 -15.10
CA VAL A 284 -1.62 5.47 -14.53
C VAL A 284 -0.65 6.35 -15.31
N GLU A 285 0.32 5.76 -16.02
CA GLU A 285 1.32 6.49 -16.79
C GLU A 285 1.84 5.67 -17.97
N GLU A 286 2.24 6.33 -19.04
CA GLU A 286 2.87 5.73 -20.22
C GLU A 286 4.27 6.32 -20.43
N LEU A 287 5.26 5.43 -20.61
CA LEU A 287 6.66 5.77 -20.79
C LEU A 287 7.19 5.27 -22.12
N TYR A 288 8.08 6.05 -22.73
CA TYR A 288 8.67 5.75 -24.04
C TYR A 288 10.17 5.43 -23.88
N PRO A 289 10.70 4.44 -24.60
CA PRO A 289 12.05 3.95 -24.39
C PRO A 289 13.10 4.76 -25.11
N ARG A 290 14.28 4.79 -24.52
CA ARG A 290 15.54 4.99 -25.24
C ARG A 290 16.06 3.61 -25.69
N VAL A 291 16.24 3.39 -26.98
CA VAL A 291 16.73 2.12 -27.54
C VAL A 291 18.25 2.17 -27.71
N PHE A 292 18.97 1.14 -27.24
CA PHE A 292 20.40 1.01 -27.41
C PHE A 292 20.83 -0.47 -27.36
N PHE A 293 22.11 -0.76 -27.63
CA PHE A 293 22.69 -2.10 -27.49
C PHE A 293 23.59 -2.14 -26.26
N ASP A 294 23.41 -3.16 -25.43
CA ASP A 294 24.24 -3.39 -24.25
C ASP A 294 25.64 -3.91 -24.60
N THR A 295 26.50 -4.14 -23.60
CA THR A 295 27.87 -4.63 -23.79
C THR A 295 27.95 -6.06 -24.38
N LYS A 296 26.82 -6.81 -24.33
CA LYS A 296 26.66 -8.12 -24.97
C LYS A 296 26.00 -8.04 -26.35
N ASN A 297 25.88 -6.81 -26.91
CA ASN A 297 25.20 -6.55 -28.19
C ASN A 297 23.71 -7.00 -28.21
N GLN A 298 23.02 -6.89 -27.09
CA GLN A 298 21.60 -7.16 -26.96
C GLN A 298 20.83 -5.84 -27.05
N MET A 299 19.69 -5.81 -27.74
CA MET A 299 18.86 -4.61 -27.87
C MET A 299 18.08 -4.40 -26.57
N ILE A 300 18.24 -3.22 -25.96
CA ILE A 300 17.67 -2.82 -24.68
C ILE A 300 16.78 -1.58 -24.87
N LEU A 301 15.62 -1.61 -24.22
CA LEU A 301 14.75 -0.48 -24.02
C LEU A 301 14.97 0.04 -22.60
N ASP A 302 15.41 1.29 -22.43
CA ASP A 302 15.49 1.99 -21.14
C ASP A 302 14.34 2.99 -21.05
N PHE A 303 13.41 2.78 -20.15
CA PHE A 303 12.25 3.66 -19.94
C PHE A 303 12.57 4.83 -19.00
N GLY A 304 13.78 4.89 -18.43
CA GLY A 304 14.24 5.98 -17.58
C GLY A 304 13.65 6.01 -16.17
N GLN A 305 12.66 5.18 -15.91
CA GLN A 305 11.96 5.02 -14.64
C GLN A 305 11.69 3.54 -14.37
N GLU A 306 11.96 3.09 -13.15
CA GLU A 306 11.49 1.80 -12.62
C GLU A 306 9.97 1.86 -12.42
N ILE A 307 9.26 0.87 -12.93
CA ILE A 307 7.79 0.80 -12.85
C ILE A 307 7.31 -0.63 -12.58
N THR A 308 6.13 -0.73 -12.03
CA THR A 308 5.30 -1.94 -12.07
C THR A 308 4.31 -1.85 -13.22
N GLY A 309 4.35 -2.84 -14.12
CA GLY A 309 3.44 -2.82 -15.27
C GLY A 309 3.85 -3.78 -16.37
N TRP A 310 3.64 -3.36 -17.59
CA TRP A 310 3.96 -4.13 -18.78
C TRP A 310 4.30 -3.23 -19.97
N ILE A 311 4.60 -3.86 -21.11
CA ILE A 311 4.72 -3.16 -22.38
C ILE A 311 3.44 -3.32 -23.21
N PHE A 312 3.18 -2.31 -24.04
CA PHE A 312 2.18 -2.30 -25.09
C PHE A 312 2.86 -1.94 -26.41
N THR A 313 2.55 -2.66 -27.50
CA THR A 313 3.04 -2.28 -28.83
C THR A 313 2.09 -2.76 -29.92
N LYS A 314 2.22 -2.17 -31.13
CA LYS A 314 1.56 -2.61 -32.35
C LYS A 314 2.63 -3.13 -33.32
N LEU A 315 2.52 -4.37 -33.73
CA LEU A 315 3.47 -4.98 -34.65
C LEU A 315 3.34 -4.39 -36.07
N LEU A 316 4.45 -3.98 -36.65
CA LEU A 316 4.47 -3.37 -38.02
C LEU A 316 4.61 -4.39 -39.14
N GLU A 317 5.03 -5.63 -38.80
CA GLU A 317 5.23 -6.72 -39.72
C GLU A 317 4.75 -8.05 -39.10
N ASP A 318 4.56 -9.08 -39.94
CA ASP A 318 4.34 -10.44 -39.45
C ASP A 318 5.56 -10.92 -38.66
N LYS A 319 5.35 -11.45 -37.46
CA LYS A 319 6.42 -11.91 -36.58
C LYS A 319 6.27 -13.40 -36.28
N LYS A 320 7.33 -14.15 -36.51
CA LYS A 320 7.42 -15.56 -36.10
C LYS A 320 7.57 -15.67 -34.58
N SER A 321 8.41 -14.81 -33.98
CA SER A 321 8.59 -14.72 -32.55
C SER A 321 9.11 -13.33 -32.17
N VAL A 322 8.55 -12.77 -31.09
CA VAL A 322 9.08 -11.60 -30.37
C VAL A 322 9.15 -11.97 -28.89
N ARG A 323 10.26 -11.63 -28.24
CA ARG A 323 10.48 -11.88 -26.83
C ARG A 323 10.92 -10.60 -26.13
N PHE A 324 10.25 -10.29 -25.03
CA PHE A 324 10.62 -9.24 -24.08
C PHE A 324 11.00 -9.90 -22.77
N GLN A 325 12.11 -9.48 -22.18
CA GLN A 325 12.53 -9.87 -20.85
C GLN A 325 12.77 -8.61 -20.03
N PHE A 326 12.21 -8.57 -18.81
CA PHE A 326 12.13 -7.39 -17.97
C PHE A 326 13.16 -7.47 -16.84
N GLY A 327 13.77 -6.33 -16.46
CA GLY A 327 14.77 -6.26 -15.40
C GLY A 327 14.95 -4.84 -14.89
N GLU A 328 15.46 -4.73 -13.65
CA GLU A 328 15.63 -3.46 -12.93
C GLU A 328 16.90 -2.71 -13.31
N LEU A 329 17.98 -3.43 -13.68
CA LEU A 329 19.29 -2.81 -13.79
C LEU A 329 20.15 -3.36 -14.94
N LEU A 330 21.22 -2.61 -15.24
CA LEU A 330 22.35 -3.06 -16.05
C LEU A 330 23.55 -3.23 -15.14
N GLN A 331 24.18 -4.41 -15.15
CA GLN A 331 25.44 -4.62 -14.45
C GLN A 331 26.60 -4.63 -15.43
N ASN A 332 27.62 -3.79 -15.21
CA ASN A 332 28.75 -3.60 -16.13
C ASN A 332 28.27 -3.30 -17.57
N GLY A 333 27.18 -2.56 -17.71
CA GLY A 333 26.59 -2.20 -19.00
C GLY A 333 25.89 -3.33 -19.73
N ALA A 334 25.65 -4.49 -19.09
CA ALA A 334 24.88 -5.61 -19.62
C ALA A 334 23.57 -5.81 -18.86
N PHE A 335 22.54 -6.24 -19.56
CA PHE A 335 21.26 -6.59 -18.97
C PHE A 335 21.42 -7.67 -17.90
N TYR A 336 20.83 -7.45 -16.72
CA TYR A 336 20.99 -8.27 -15.53
C TYR A 336 19.66 -8.73 -14.96
N THR A 337 19.58 -10.00 -14.54
CA THR A 337 18.33 -10.62 -14.05
C THR A 337 18.53 -11.58 -12.88
N GLU A 338 19.75 -11.70 -12.32
CA GLU A 338 19.98 -12.67 -11.24
C GLU A 338 19.28 -12.29 -9.94
N ASN A 339 18.98 -11.00 -9.71
CA ASN A 339 18.20 -10.53 -8.57
C ASN A 339 16.67 -10.80 -8.69
N LEU A 340 16.22 -11.33 -9.81
CA LEU A 340 14.85 -11.82 -9.97
C LEU A 340 14.62 -13.17 -9.29
N ARG A 341 15.67 -13.80 -8.76
CA ARG A 341 15.65 -15.16 -8.20
C ARG A 341 15.12 -16.17 -9.23
N THR A 342 13.96 -16.81 -8.96
CA THR A 342 13.37 -17.79 -9.88
C THR A 342 12.36 -17.18 -10.86
N ALA A 343 11.99 -15.90 -10.72
CA ALA A 343 11.07 -15.24 -11.63
C ALA A 343 11.73 -15.01 -12.99
N LYS A 344 11.03 -15.32 -14.09
CA LYS A 344 11.59 -15.14 -15.46
C LYS A 344 11.30 -13.77 -16.02
N GLN A 345 10.17 -13.19 -15.66
CA GLN A 345 9.70 -11.90 -16.16
C GLN A 345 9.80 -11.80 -17.69
N GLU A 346 9.06 -12.66 -18.41
CA GLU A 346 9.11 -12.73 -19.85
C GLU A 346 7.74 -12.55 -20.50
N PHE A 347 7.70 -11.86 -21.62
CA PHE A 347 6.56 -11.81 -22.49
C PHE A 347 6.96 -12.28 -23.89
N VAL A 348 6.32 -13.37 -24.36
CA VAL A 348 6.68 -14.03 -25.63
C VAL A 348 5.45 -14.02 -26.54
N ILE A 349 5.64 -13.52 -27.75
CA ILE A 349 4.59 -13.47 -28.78
C ILE A 349 5.07 -14.30 -29.96
N LYS A 350 4.24 -15.25 -30.40
CA LYS A 350 4.54 -16.13 -31.54
C LYS A 350 3.48 -15.95 -32.64
N ASN A 351 3.94 -16.09 -33.90
CA ASN A 351 3.11 -16.18 -35.07
C ASN A 351 2.09 -15.03 -35.25
N ALA A 352 2.46 -13.84 -34.78
CA ALA A 352 1.61 -12.66 -34.84
C ALA A 352 1.60 -12.03 -36.22
N LYS A 353 0.47 -11.48 -36.64
CA LYS A 353 0.28 -10.76 -37.89
C LYS A 353 0.54 -9.27 -37.72
N LYS A 354 0.93 -8.63 -38.83
CA LYS A 354 1.03 -7.18 -38.91
C LYS A 354 -0.25 -6.51 -38.43
N GLY A 355 -0.09 -5.46 -37.64
CA GLY A 355 -1.19 -4.64 -37.13
C GLY A 355 -1.79 -5.11 -35.83
N VAL A 356 -1.43 -6.29 -35.34
CA VAL A 356 -1.87 -6.78 -34.03
C VAL A 356 -1.30 -5.91 -32.92
N LYS A 357 -2.14 -5.49 -32.00
CA LYS A 357 -1.76 -4.82 -30.75
C LYS A 357 -1.56 -5.88 -29.68
N VAL A 358 -0.46 -5.80 -28.97
CA VAL A 358 -0.07 -6.81 -27.98
C VAL A 358 0.30 -6.17 -26.66
N ARG A 359 -0.10 -6.82 -25.59
CA ARG A 359 0.31 -6.62 -24.19
C ARG A 359 0.11 -7.92 -23.41
N PRO A 360 0.72 -8.10 -22.25
CA PRO A 360 0.33 -9.15 -21.32
C PRO A 360 -1.09 -8.92 -20.77
N HIS A 361 -1.74 -9.97 -20.30
CA HIS A 361 -3.11 -9.93 -19.77
C HIS A 361 -3.18 -10.28 -18.29
N PHE A 362 -2.46 -11.35 -17.85
CA PHE A 362 -2.63 -11.98 -16.54
C PHE A 362 -1.34 -12.03 -15.72
N THR A 363 -0.48 -11.03 -15.90
CA THR A 363 0.78 -10.83 -15.19
C THR A 363 1.15 -9.35 -15.17
N TYR A 364 2.14 -8.98 -14.39
CA TYR A 364 2.82 -7.70 -14.39
C TYR A 364 4.30 -7.90 -14.06
N PHE A 365 5.11 -6.91 -14.35
CA PHE A 365 6.56 -6.94 -14.18
C PHE A 365 7.02 -5.70 -13.40
N GLY A 366 8.08 -5.86 -12.58
CA GLY A 366 8.85 -4.75 -12.05
C GLY A 366 10.07 -4.53 -12.94
N PHE A 367 10.25 -3.33 -13.53
CA PHE A 367 11.32 -3.10 -14.48
C PHE A 367 11.57 -1.62 -14.81
N ARG A 368 12.81 -1.35 -15.16
CA ARG A 368 13.21 -0.15 -15.90
C ARG A 368 13.69 -0.50 -17.30
N TYR A 369 14.37 -1.64 -17.43
CA TYR A 369 14.98 -2.09 -18.67
C TYR A 369 14.25 -3.29 -19.24
N VAL A 370 14.12 -3.33 -20.56
CA VAL A 370 13.55 -4.48 -21.27
C VAL A 370 14.53 -4.91 -22.38
N ARG A 371 14.99 -6.16 -22.30
CA ARG A 371 15.70 -6.80 -23.40
C ARG A 371 14.67 -7.30 -24.41
N VAL A 372 14.90 -6.97 -25.70
CA VAL A 372 13.95 -7.34 -26.76
C VAL A 372 14.64 -8.13 -27.86
N GLU A 373 13.98 -9.18 -28.32
CA GLU A 373 14.39 -10.00 -29.45
C GLU A 373 13.25 -10.08 -30.48
N GLY A 374 13.58 -10.04 -31.78
CA GLY A 374 12.61 -10.19 -32.87
C GLY A 374 11.96 -8.89 -33.38
N LEU A 375 12.30 -7.75 -32.80
CA LEU A 375 11.95 -6.41 -33.33
C LEU A 375 13.15 -5.75 -34.00
N THR A 376 12.88 -4.87 -34.97
CA THR A 376 13.84 -3.90 -35.48
C THR A 376 13.95 -2.69 -34.53
N GLN A 377 14.98 -1.85 -34.67
CA GLN A 377 15.10 -0.63 -33.88
C GLN A 377 13.91 0.33 -34.11
N ASP A 378 13.43 0.41 -35.38
CA ASP A 378 12.29 1.27 -35.72
C ASP A 378 10.98 0.79 -35.07
N GLU A 379 10.84 -0.52 -34.86
CA GLU A 379 9.71 -1.09 -34.12
C GLU A 379 9.89 -0.91 -32.60
N ALA A 380 11.12 -1.08 -32.12
CA ALA A 380 11.44 -1.03 -30.70
C ALA A 380 11.17 0.36 -30.06
N VAL A 381 11.37 1.45 -30.81
CA VAL A 381 11.07 2.82 -30.35
C VAL A 381 9.56 3.09 -30.19
N LEU A 382 8.70 2.24 -30.73
CA LEU A 382 7.23 2.33 -30.64
C LEU A 382 6.66 1.50 -29.48
N VAL A 383 7.50 0.79 -28.76
CA VAL A 383 7.08 0.07 -27.55
C VAL A 383 6.82 1.08 -26.43
N VAL A 384 5.66 0.98 -25.80
CA VAL A 384 5.26 1.83 -24.68
C VAL A 384 5.25 0.99 -23.42
N ALA A 385 5.87 1.45 -22.34
CA ALA A 385 5.68 0.88 -21.02
C ALA A 385 4.47 1.54 -20.37
N GLN A 386 3.57 0.72 -19.83
CA GLN A 386 2.36 1.15 -19.12
C GLN A 386 2.50 0.81 -17.64
N ALA A 387 2.61 1.84 -16.81
CA ALA A 387 2.67 1.70 -15.36
C ALA A 387 1.26 1.41 -14.80
N LEU A 388 1.17 0.39 -13.95
CA LEU A 388 -0.05 -0.06 -13.30
C LEU A 388 -0.08 0.31 -11.82
N GLN A 389 -1.27 0.65 -11.33
CA GLN A 389 -1.50 0.92 -9.90
C GLN A 389 -2.97 0.66 -9.57
N SER A 390 -3.30 0.28 -8.31
CA SER A 390 -4.64 0.45 -7.76
C SER A 390 -5.00 1.93 -7.74
N LYS A 391 -6.15 2.30 -8.32
CA LYS A 391 -6.52 3.70 -8.59
C LYS A 391 -6.67 4.51 -7.31
N MET A 392 -5.72 5.39 -7.05
CA MET A 392 -5.70 6.33 -5.90
C MET A 392 -5.35 7.74 -6.37
N ASP A 393 -5.92 8.76 -5.70
CA ASP A 393 -5.55 10.14 -5.94
C ASP A 393 -4.25 10.48 -5.20
N GLU A 394 -3.29 11.14 -5.84
CA GLU A 394 -2.12 11.71 -5.18
C GLU A 394 -2.55 12.93 -4.36
N THR A 395 -1.98 13.09 -3.15
CA THR A 395 -2.39 14.11 -2.19
C THR A 395 -1.26 15.03 -1.74
N PHE A 396 -0.01 14.74 -2.08
CA PHE A 396 1.13 15.53 -1.65
C PHE A 396 2.09 15.86 -2.79
N GLU A 397 2.59 17.12 -2.77
CA GLU A 397 3.60 17.62 -3.69
C GLU A 397 4.76 18.24 -2.93
N PHE A 398 5.98 18.04 -3.41
CA PHE A 398 7.22 18.57 -2.83
C PHE A 398 8.14 19.17 -3.88
N SER A 399 8.82 20.24 -3.52
CA SER A 399 9.96 20.78 -4.27
C SER A 399 10.91 21.54 -3.34
N SER A 400 12.19 21.56 -3.69
CA SER A 400 13.23 22.26 -2.94
C SER A 400 14.35 22.72 -3.86
N SER A 401 15.29 23.50 -3.32
CA SER A 401 16.52 23.92 -4.02
C SER A 401 17.53 22.78 -4.23
N ASN A 402 17.25 21.57 -3.75
CA ASN A 402 18.12 20.41 -3.89
C ASN A 402 17.46 19.36 -4.80
N ASP A 403 17.95 19.24 -6.06
CA ASP A 403 17.39 18.33 -7.05
C ASP A 403 17.43 16.86 -6.62
N LYS A 404 18.41 16.45 -5.80
CA LYS A 404 18.51 15.08 -5.31
C LYS A 404 17.48 14.77 -4.24
N LEU A 405 17.19 15.75 -3.37
CA LEU A 405 16.09 15.62 -2.42
C LEU A 405 14.75 15.56 -3.16
N ASN A 406 14.57 16.38 -4.21
CA ASN A 406 13.38 16.32 -5.08
C ASN A 406 13.25 14.95 -5.74
N ARG A 407 14.37 14.38 -6.21
CA ARG A 407 14.39 13.03 -6.80
C ARG A 407 14.08 11.94 -5.77
N LEU A 408 14.58 12.05 -4.55
CA LEU A 408 14.27 11.12 -3.47
C LEU A 408 12.77 11.03 -3.21
N LEU A 409 12.08 12.17 -3.07
CA LEU A 409 10.63 12.20 -2.85
C LEU A 409 9.87 11.59 -4.05
N SER A 410 10.34 11.84 -5.26
CA SER A 410 9.82 11.19 -6.47
C SER A 410 10.01 9.67 -6.41
N ASN A 411 11.19 9.20 -6.00
CA ASN A 411 11.49 7.76 -5.87
C ASN A 411 10.58 7.08 -4.84
N ILE A 412 10.36 7.71 -3.67
CA ILE A 412 9.47 7.20 -2.62
C ILE A 412 8.05 7.05 -3.17
N ARG A 413 7.55 8.06 -3.88
CA ARG A 413 6.22 8.03 -4.50
C ARG A 413 6.11 6.94 -5.56
N TRP A 414 7.14 6.75 -6.40
CA TRP A 414 7.16 5.69 -7.38
C TRP A 414 7.19 4.30 -6.73
N SER A 415 7.99 4.10 -5.68
CA SER A 415 7.98 2.83 -4.95
C SER A 415 6.61 2.51 -4.34
N GLN A 416 5.88 3.53 -3.85
CA GLN A 416 4.50 3.34 -3.41
C GLN A 416 3.56 3.00 -4.57
N LYS A 417 3.62 3.72 -5.70
CA LYS A 417 2.80 3.43 -6.90
C LYS A 417 3.00 2.00 -7.37
N ASP A 418 4.24 1.59 -7.48
CA ASP A 418 4.65 0.32 -8.05
C ASP A 418 4.27 -0.88 -7.18
N ASN A 419 4.23 -0.68 -5.86
CA ASN A 419 3.93 -1.74 -4.91
C ASN A 419 2.48 -1.72 -4.40
N PHE A 420 1.72 -0.65 -4.63
CA PHE A 420 0.29 -0.60 -4.26
C PHE A 420 -0.59 -1.05 -5.44
N LEU A 421 -0.50 -2.35 -5.76
CA LEU A 421 -1.19 -3.01 -6.86
C LEU A 421 -2.00 -4.19 -6.31
N SER A 422 -3.31 -4.02 -6.20
CA SER A 422 -4.29 -4.90 -5.54
C SER A 422 -4.06 -5.05 -4.04
N ILE A 423 -2.86 -5.39 -3.61
CA ILE A 423 -2.37 -5.39 -2.23
C ILE A 423 -1.06 -4.59 -2.16
N PRO A 424 -0.62 -4.16 -0.98
CA PRO A 424 0.67 -3.50 -0.83
C PRO A 424 1.82 -4.53 -0.83
N THR A 425 2.37 -4.82 -2.00
CA THR A 425 3.49 -5.75 -2.16
C THR A 425 4.81 -5.14 -1.68
N ASP A 426 5.73 -5.98 -1.21
CA ASP A 426 7.08 -5.57 -0.83
C ASP A 426 7.94 -5.17 -2.03
N CYS A 427 7.79 -5.89 -3.11
CA CYS A 427 8.56 -5.72 -4.35
C CYS A 427 7.74 -6.16 -5.57
N PRO A 428 8.03 -5.65 -6.80
CA PRO A 428 7.24 -6.00 -7.98
C PRO A 428 7.91 -7.01 -8.92
N GLN A 429 9.21 -7.36 -8.74
CA GLN A 429 9.99 -7.98 -9.82
C GLN A 429 10.36 -9.45 -9.60
N ARG A 430 10.57 -9.87 -8.35
CA ARG A 430 11.08 -11.22 -8.02
C ARG A 430 9.98 -12.19 -7.63
N ASP A 431 10.33 -13.45 -7.33
CA ASP A 431 9.42 -14.44 -6.74
C ASP A 431 9.15 -14.14 -5.26
N GLU A 432 8.26 -13.22 -4.98
CA GLU A 432 7.78 -12.78 -3.66
C GLU A 432 6.46 -12.02 -3.84
N ARG A 433 6.48 -10.68 -3.93
CA ARG A 433 5.33 -9.82 -4.24
C ARG A 433 4.14 -10.05 -3.32
N MET A 434 4.39 -10.00 -2.01
CA MET A 434 3.38 -10.26 -0.99
C MET A 434 3.12 -9.04 -0.13
N GLY A 435 1.95 -9.00 0.51
CA GLY A 435 1.54 -7.90 1.38
C GLY A 435 2.20 -7.97 2.76
N TRP A 436 3.53 -7.72 2.82
CA TRP A 436 4.30 -7.74 4.05
C TRP A 436 3.86 -6.66 5.02
N THR A 437 3.52 -7.08 6.23
CA THR A 437 2.95 -6.22 7.27
C THR A 437 3.99 -5.32 7.92
N GLY A 438 5.25 -5.77 8.01
CA GLY A 438 6.35 -4.98 8.57
C GLY A 438 6.62 -3.71 7.78
N ASP A 439 6.68 -3.84 6.47
CA ASP A 439 6.85 -2.73 5.52
C ASP A 439 5.77 -1.68 5.69
N LEU A 440 4.52 -2.13 5.85
CA LEU A 440 3.38 -1.25 6.06
C LEU A 440 3.38 -0.57 7.42
N THR A 441 3.82 -1.25 8.47
CA THR A 441 3.92 -0.65 9.80
C THR A 441 4.79 0.59 9.75
N VAL A 442 5.95 0.52 9.09
CA VAL A 442 6.89 1.65 9.01
C VAL A 442 6.49 2.70 7.98
N PHE A 443 5.78 2.31 6.91
CA PHE A 443 5.48 3.21 5.78
C PHE A 443 4.05 3.75 5.75
N SER A 444 3.09 3.20 6.50
CA SER A 444 1.66 3.55 6.38
C SER A 444 1.35 5.03 6.61
N ASN A 445 2.12 5.74 7.45
CA ASN A 445 1.99 7.18 7.65
C ASN A 445 2.36 7.95 6.37
N THR A 446 3.51 7.67 5.79
CA THR A 446 3.96 8.23 4.51
C THR A 446 2.97 7.92 3.38
N ALA A 447 2.49 6.68 3.31
CA ALA A 447 1.52 6.28 2.30
C ALA A 447 0.24 7.13 2.33
N CYS A 448 -0.24 7.47 3.53
CA CYS A 448 -1.43 8.31 3.71
C CYS A 448 -1.17 9.80 3.42
N TYR A 449 0.07 10.29 3.50
CA TYR A 449 0.43 11.62 3.01
C TYR A 449 0.42 11.67 1.48
N ASN A 450 1.00 10.67 0.84
CA ASN A 450 1.18 10.63 -0.61
C ASN A 450 -0.11 10.41 -1.38
N MET A 451 -1.03 9.60 -0.84
CA MET A 451 -2.23 9.16 -1.57
C MET A 451 -3.46 9.01 -0.67
N GLU A 452 -4.62 9.07 -1.30
CA GLU A 452 -5.93 8.76 -0.68
C GLU A 452 -6.08 7.24 -0.48
N THR A 453 -5.51 6.71 0.57
CA THR A 453 -5.32 5.26 0.81
C THR A 453 -6.50 4.55 1.48
N ARG A 454 -7.58 5.25 1.88
CA ARG A 454 -8.69 4.66 2.67
C ARG A 454 -9.25 3.36 2.08
N ALA A 455 -9.66 3.38 0.82
CA ALA A 455 -10.26 2.21 0.18
C ALA A 455 -9.23 1.10 -0.08
N PHE A 456 -7.99 1.45 -0.43
CA PHE A 456 -6.91 0.49 -0.64
C PHE A 456 -6.56 -0.26 0.67
N PHE A 457 -6.36 0.48 1.75
CA PHE A 457 -6.08 -0.14 3.05
C PHE A 457 -7.31 -0.84 3.65
N ALA A 458 -8.54 -0.41 3.34
CA ALA A 458 -9.74 -1.14 3.76
C ALA A 458 -9.75 -2.57 3.19
N HIS A 459 -9.42 -2.74 1.91
CA HIS A 459 -9.28 -4.07 1.30
C HIS A 459 -8.16 -4.89 1.97
N PHE A 460 -6.99 -4.30 2.18
CA PHE A 460 -5.88 -4.99 2.84
C PHE A 460 -6.22 -5.38 4.28
N MET A 461 -6.79 -4.47 5.06
CA MET A 461 -7.22 -4.73 6.45
C MET A 461 -8.31 -5.80 6.56
N GLU A 462 -9.20 -5.93 5.56
CA GLU A 462 -10.19 -7.00 5.56
C GLU A 462 -9.52 -8.36 5.41
N ASN A 463 -8.56 -8.50 4.48
CA ASN A 463 -7.76 -9.72 4.36
C ASN A 463 -6.98 -10.01 5.66
N LEU A 464 -6.31 -9.01 6.22
CA LEU A 464 -5.53 -9.14 7.44
C LEU A 464 -6.40 -9.56 8.64
N LYS A 465 -7.60 -8.99 8.78
CA LYS A 465 -8.57 -9.34 9.83
C LYS A 465 -9.05 -10.80 9.73
N LEU A 466 -9.31 -11.26 8.51
CA LEU A 466 -9.71 -12.65 8.28
C LEU A 466 -8.60 -13.62 8.63
N GLU A 467 -7.37 -13.36 8.18
CA GLU A 467 -6.20 -14.19 8.52
C GLU A 467 -5.89 -14.16 10.03
N GLN A 468 -5.94 -12.98 10.66
CA GLN A 468 -5.75 -12.82 12.10
C GLN A 468 -6.76 -13.64 12.92
N SER A 469 -8.01 -13.74 12.45
CA SER A 469 -9.05 -14.53 13.12
C SER A 469 -8.75 -16.03 13.18
N LEU A 470 -7.96 -16.54 12.24
CA LEU A 470 -7.51 -17.94 12.21
C LEU A 470 -6.33 -18.21 13.15
N LEU A 471 -5.66 -17.14 13.61
CA LEU A 471 -4.44 -17.17 14.40
C LEU A 471 -4.67 -16.71 15.87
N ASP A 472 -5.90 -16.84 16.36
CA ASP A 472 -6.31 -16.43 17.72
C ASP A 472 -5.94 -14.96 18.04
N GLY A 473 -5.97 -14.09 17.04
CA GLY A 473 -5.65 -12.67 17.16
C GLY A 473 -4.20 -12.30 16.85
N ALA A 474 -3.31 -13.27 16.61
CA ALA A 474 -1.97 -12.98 16.12
C ALA A 474 -2.03 -12.44 14.69
N THR A 475 -1.24 -11.42 14.41
CA THR A 475 -1.13 -10.88 13.05
C THR A 475 -0.08 -11.67 12.27
N PRO A 476 -0.37 -12.14 11.04
CA PRO A 476 0.60 -12.82 10.19
C PRO A 476 1.67 -11.85 9.66
N PHE A 477 2.78 -12.39 9.13
CA PHE A 477 3.86 -11.60 8.54
C PHE A 477 3.45 -10.90 7.24
N PHE A 478 2.49 -11.47 6.52
CA PHE A 478 1.92 -10.89 5.29
C PHE A 478 0.46 -11.34 5.13
N ALA A 479 -0.31 -10.61 4.35
CA ALA A 479 -1.69 -10.94 4.01
C ALA A 479 -1.95 -10.64 2.52
N PRO A 480 -2.71 -11.52 1.84
CA PRO A 480 -3.23 -12.84 2.22
C PRO A 480 -2.15 -13.87 2.55
N VAL A 481 -2.48 -14.89 3.35
CA VAL A 481 -1.58 -16.01 3.67
C VAL A 481 -1.95 -17.23 2.82
N PRO A 482 -1.15 -17.58 1.80
CA PRO A 482 -1.37 -18.81 1.03
C PRO A 482 -1.20 -20.05 1.89
N LYS A 483 -2.19 -20.96 1.84
CA LYS A 483 -2.17 -22.20 2.63
C LYS A 483 -1.41 -23.28 1.87
N VAL A 484 -0.13 -23.39 2.15
CA VAL A 484 0.75 -24.41 1.61
C VAL A 484 1.33 -25.25 2.74
N ASP A 485 1.59 -26.53 2.46
CA ASP A 485 2.23 -27.44 3.44
C ASP A 485 3.76 -27.24 3.41
N ASP A 486 4.21 -26.14 3.96
CA ASP A 486 5.63 -25.82 4.13
C ASP A 486 5.93 -25.43 5.58
N ALA A 487 5.93 -26.43 6.46
CA ALA A 487 6.23 -26.26 7.87
C ALA A 487 7.69 -25.80 8.15
N LYS A 488 8.57 -25.82 7.14
CA LYS A 488 9.97 -25.37 7.28
C LYS A 488 10.11 -23.86 7.12
N ASN A 489 9.17 -23.24 6.43
CA ASN A 489 9.22 -21.81 6.21
C ASN A 489 8.73 -21.07 7.47
N PRO A 490 9.60 -20.32 8.17
CA PRO A 490 9.25 -19.67 9.42
C PRO A 490 8.18 -18.58 9.25
N PHE A 491 8.08 -17.94 8.09
CA PHE A 491 7.09 -16.90 7.82
C PHE A 491 5.68 -17.46 7.54
N LEU A 492 5.57 -18.75 7.20
CA LEU A 492 4.30 -19.45 7.04
C LEU A 492 3.87 -20.19 8.31
N SER A 493 4.84 -20.64 9.13
CA SER A 493 4.59 -21.44 10.32
C SER A 493 4.47 -20.62 11.61
N ASN A 494 4.88 -19.35 11.59
CA ASN A 494 4.81 -18.43 12.74
C ASN A 494 3.93 -17.22 12.43
N ALA A 495 3.53 -16.52 13.48
CA ALA A 495 2.81 -15.25 13.43
C ALA A 495 3.14 -14.47 14.71
N GLY A 496 2.82 -13.19 14.72
CA GLY A 496 2.90 -12.40 15.95
C GLY A 496 4.30 -11.88 16.27
N ALA A 497 5.04 -11.36 15.29
CA ALA A 497 6.29 -10.63 15.55
C ALA A 497 6.04 -9.11 15.62
N ALA A 498 6.77 -8.44 16.50
CA ALA A 498 6.79 -6.99 16.60
C ALA A 498 7.22 -6.34 15.27
N VAL A 499 6.81 -5.12 15.04
CA VAL A 499 6.90 -4.36 13.80
C VAL A 499 5.93 -4.94 12.75
N TRP A 500 6.05 -6.22 12.39
CA TRP A 500 5.15 -6.86 11.41
C TRP A 500 3.71 -6.92 11.90
N GLY A 501 3.50 -7.50 13.08
CA GLY A 501 2.16 -7.63 13.65
C GLY A 501 1.50 -6.29 13.96
N ASP A 502 2.29 -5.26 14.20
CA ASP A 502 1.81 -3.94 14.57
C ASP A 502 1.13 -3.18 13.42
N ALA A 503 1.20 -3.67 12.18
CA ALA A 503 0.35 -3.20 11.08
C ALA A 503 -1.14 -3.19 11.46
N ALA A 504 -1.57 -4.13 12.30
CA ALA A 504 -2.93 -4.22 12.83
C ALA A 504 -3.36 -2.98 13.64
N THR A 505 -2.43 -2.23 14.19
CA THR A 505 -2.70 -1.00 14.96
C THR A 505 -2.25 0.26 14.22
N PHE A 506 -1.12 0.22 13.53
CA PHE A 506 -0.55 1.38 12.83
C PHE A 506 -1.42 1.81 11.64
N ILE A 507 -1.89 0.87 10.82
CA ILE A 507 -2.72 1.22 9.65
C ILE A 507 -4.03 1.90 10.06
N PRO A 508 -4.88 1.34 10.96
CA PRO A 508 -6.10 2.01 11.39
C PRO A 508 -5.85 3.34 12.09
N TYR A 509 -4.77 3.44 12.91
CA TYR A 509 -4.38 4.67 13.57
C TYR A 509 -4.03 5.77 12.56
N ASN A 510 -3.16 5.46 11.57
CA ASN A 510 -2.75 6.43 10.55
C ASN A 510 -3.90 6.83 9.64
N LEU A 511 -4.77 5.89 9.25
CA LEU A 511 -5.98 6.21 8.49
C LEU A 511 -6.88 7.20 9.26
N TYR A 512 -7.10 6.97 10.55
CA TYR A 512 -7.89 7.91 11.35
C TYR A 512 -7.16 9.25 11.51
N ARG A 513 -5.86 9.25 11.72
CA ARG A 513 -5.04 10.46 11.82
C ARG A 513 -5.17 11.35 10.59
N HIS A 514 -5.14 10.77 9.39
CA HIS A 514 -5.19 11.49 8.12
C HIS A 514 -6.59 11.84 7.65
N PHE A 515 -7.56 10.98 7.85
CA PHE A 515 -8.87 11.09 7.20
C PHE A 515 -10.04 11.30 8.16
N ARG A 516 -9.86 11.10 9.46
CA ARG A 516 -10.92 11.22 10.49
C ARG A 516 -12.15 10.33 10.25
N ASP A 517 -11.98 9.21 9.55
CA ASP A 517 -13.05 8.28 9.22
C ASP A 517 -13.39 7.37 10.42
N LYS A 518 -14.37 7.80 11.25
CA LYS A 518 -14.85 7.00 12.39
C LYS A 518 -15.56 5.72 11.96
N GLY A 519 -16.19 5.69 10.79
CA GLY A 519 -16.86 4.50 10.24
C GLY A 519 -15.83 3.40 9.94
N LEU A 520 -14.79 3.75 9.20
CA LEU A 520 -13.69 2.84 8.89
C LEU A 520 -12.97 2.37 10.16
N LEU A 521 -12.68 3.29 11.08
CA LEU A 521 -12.08 2.94 12.37
C LEU A 521 -12.92 1.93 13.15
N LYS A 522 -14.24 2.14 13.25
CA LYS A 522 -15.17 1.23 13.93
C LYS A 522 -15.18 -0.17 13.29
N GLN A 523 -15.12 -0.25 11.95
CA GLN A 523 -15.09 -1.51 11.20
C GLN A 523 -13.84 -2.35 11.52
N TYR A 524 -12.70 -1.70 11.68
CA TYR A 524 -11.42 -2.38 11.90
C TYR A 524 -10.86 -2.28 13.33
N LEU A 525 -11.66 -1.78 14.28
CA LEU A 525 -11.25 -1.68 15.68
C LEU A 525 -10.82 -3.04 16.27
N ARG A 526 -11.51 -4.12 15.89
CA ARG A 526 -11.17 -5.47 16.36
C ARG A 526 -9.80 -5.93 15.90
N LEU A 527 -9.36 -5.52 14.71
CA LEU A 527 -8.01 -5.81 14.25
C LEU A 527 -6.95 -5.29 15.25
N MET A 528 -7.17 -4.07 15.79
CA MET A 528 -6.30 -3.46 16.80
C MET A 528 -6.38 -4.19 18.15
N THR A 529 -7.60 -4.37 18.66
CA THR A 529 -7.81 -4.99 19.99
C THR A 529 -7.35 -6.44 20.00
N ASP A 530 -7.69 -7.23 18.98
CA ASP A 530 -7.34 -8.65 18.92
C ASP A 530 -5.80 -8.84 18.89
N TRP A 531 -5.06 -7.93 18.22
CA TRP A 531 -3.59 -7.92 18.23
C TRP A 531 -3.00 -7.64 19.62
N VAL A 532 -3.41 -6.54 20.26
CA VAL A 532 -2.88 -6.17 21.58
C VAL A 532 -3.31 -7.21 22.64
N ASP A 533 -4.52 -7.73 22.56
CA ASP A 533 -5.02 -8.78 23.44
C ASP A 533 -4.25 -10.10 23.26
N TRP A 534 -3.81 -10.40 22.01
CA TRP A 534 -2.97 -11.58 21.78
C TRP A 534 -1.62 -11.42 22.50
N ILE A 535 -0.93 -10.28 22.34
CA ILE A 535 0.34 -10.02 23.04
C ILE A 535 0.12 -10.11 24.55
N TYR A 536 -0.93 -9.46 25.06
CA TYR A 536 -1.29 -9.46 26.48
C TYR A 536 -1.51 -10.89 27.02
N ARG A 537 -2.24 -11.74 26.30
CA ARG A 537 -2.46 -13.14 26.70
C ARG A 537 -1.16 -13.94 26.70
N GLN A 538 -0.29 -13.73 25.70
CA GLN A 538 1.03 -14.39 25.67
C GLN A 538 1.92 -13.95 26.82
N ASP A 539 1.90 -12.67 27.18
CA ASP A 539 2.60 -12.12 28.33
C ASP A 539 2.04 -12.71 29.65
N GLU A 540 0.72 -12.69 29.84
CA GLU A 540 0.06 -13.26 31.03
C GLU A 540 0.38 -14.75 31.22
N ALA A 541 0.39 -15.53 30.15
CA ALA A 541 0.75 -16.95 30.19
C ALA A 541 2.20 -17.19 30.65
N ARG A 542 3.06 -16.18 30.55
CA ARG A 542 4.48 -16.18 30.99
C ARG A 542 4.71 -15.43 32.30
N GLY A 543 3.66 -15.05 33.01
CA GLY A 543 3.73 -14.40 34.32
C GLY A 543 3.42 -12.92 34.33
N GLY A 544 3.03 -12.31 33.23
CA GLY A 544 2.54 -10.93 33.15
C GLY A 544 3.62 -9.88 33.45
N ASN A 545 4.81 -10.07 32.88
CA ASN A 545 5.95 -9.20 33.14
C ASN A 545 5.88 -7.82 32.46
N ARG A 546 4.97 -7.64 31.50
CA ARG A 546 4.84 -6.44 30.67
C ARG A 546 6.07 -6.15 29.78
N LEU A 547 6.89 -7.17 29.51
CA LEU A 547 7.93 -7.16 28.48
C LEU A 547 7.57 -8.16 27.40
N TRP A 548 7.84 -7.80 26.17
CA TRP A 548 7.73 -8.74 25.06
C TRP A 548 9.13 -9.32 24.76
N ASP A 549 9.55 -10.26 25.59
CA ASP A 549 10.85 -10.92 25.55
C ASP A 549 10.75 -12.43 25.18
N PHE A 550 9.69 -12.77 24.45
CA PHE A 550 9.31 -14.12 24.02
C PHE A 550 8.94 -14.19 22.55
N GLY A 551 8.95 -15.41 22.00
CA GLY A 551 8.59 -15.71 20.62
C GLY A 551 9.66 -15.30 19.61
N TRP A 552 9.35 -15.51 18.35
CA TRP A 552 10.24 -15.18 17.23
C TRP A 552 10.11 -13.71 16.83
N GLN A 553 11.21 -12.96 16.87
CA GLN A 553 11.25 -11.55 16.56
C GLN A 553 12.30 -11.27 15.48
N LEU A 554 12.00 -10.37 14.56
CA LEU A 554 12.90 -9.97 13.50
C LEU A 554 13.82 -8.79 13.89
N GLY A 555 13.46 -8.05 14.93
CA GLY A 555 14.22 -6.91 15.42
C GLY A 555 14.32 -5.77 14.40
N ASP A 556 15.48 -5.13 14.33
CA ASP A 556 15.75 -4.09 13.32
C ASP A 556 16.24 -4.73 12.02
N TRP A 557 15.29 -5.11 11.18
CA TRP A 557 15.52 -5.84 9.93
C TRP A 557 16.35 -5.02 8.95
N LEU A 558 17.37 -5.66 8.35
CA LEU A 558 18.32 -5.08 7.39
C LEU A 558 19.18 -3.92 7.94
N ALA A 559 19.30 -3.78 9.27
CA ALA A 559 20.25 -2.86 9.87
C ALA A 559 21.69 -3.28 9.59
N LEU A 560 22.59 -2.30 9.53
CA LEU A 560 24.01 -2.50 9.17
C LEU A 560 24.94 -2.70 10.38
N ASP A 561 24.44 -2.61 11.60
CA ASP A 561 25.23 -2.57 12.83
C ASP A 561 25.65 -3.94 13.36
N SER A 562 25.19 -5.05 12.79
CA SER A 562 25.64 -6.39 13.15
C SER A 562 27.10 -6.68 12.80
N GLY A 563 27.64 -5.99 11.79
CA GLY A 563 28.98 -6.25 11.23
C GLY A 563 29.14 -7.61 10.54
N ILE A 564 28.06 -8.39 10.39
CA ILE A 564 28.05 -9.69 9.73
C ILE A 564 27.61 -9.51 8.29
N LYS A 565 28.47 -9.84 7.34
CA LYS A 565 28.18 -9.72 5.91
C LYS A 565 26.97 -10.59 5.54
N GLY A 566 25.97 -9.95 4.93
CA GLY A 566 24.74 -10.60 4.47
C GLY A 566 23.72 -10.88 5.58
N SER A 567 23.99 -10.50 6.84
CA SER A 567 22.98 -10.60 7.90
C SER A 567 21.77 -9.72 7.59
N VAL A 568 20.60 -10.25 7.82
CA VAL A 568 19.34 -9.50 7.81
C VAL A 568 18.98 -8.96 9.20
N PHE A 569 19.64 -9.43 10.24
CA PHE A 569 19.43 -9.00 11.63
C PHE A 569 20.41 -7.89 12.01
N GLY A 570 19.89 -6.81 12.57
CA GLY A 570 20.67 -5.76 13.21
C GLY A 570 21.19 -6.18 14.60
N ALA A 571 21.96 -5.30 15.25
CA ALA A 571 22.51 -5.54 16.58
C ALA A 571 21.57 -5.10 17.72
N THR A 572 20.53 -4.36 17.46
CA THR A 572 19.61 -3.88 18.52
C THR A 572 18.89 -5.06 19.19
N ASP A 573 18.79 -5.06 20.51
CA ASP A 573 18.00 -6.04 21.27
C ASP A 573 16.57 -6.12 20.74
N SER A 574 16.21 -7.27 20.19
CA SER A 574 14.89 -7.48 19.61
C SER A 574 13.76 -7.43 20.65
N ALA A 575 14.03 -7.74 21.91
CA ALA A 575 13.06 -7.62 22.99
C ALA A 575 12.79 -6.14 23.37
N LEU A 576 13.78 -5.25 23.25
CA LEU A 576 13.58 -3.80 23.40
C LEU A 576 12.62 -3.29 22.31
N ILE A 577 12.88 -3.64 21.04
CA ILE A 577 12.03 -3.25 19.91
C ILE A 577 10.62 -3.81 20.13
N ALA A 578 10.48 -5.10 20.42
CA ALA A 578 9.19 -5.73 20.62
C ALA A 578 8.40 -5.09 21.77
N SER A 579 9.05 -4.82 22.92
CA SER A 579 8.39 -4.19 24.05
C SER A 579 7.98 -2.74 23.75
N ALA A 580 8.78 -1.98 22.98
CA ALA A 580 8.43 -0.64 22.55
C ALA A 580 7.19 -0.65 21.64
N TYR A 581 7.12 -1.58 20.68
CA TYR A 581 5.97 -1.71 19.81
C TYR A 581 4.72 -2.22 20.55
N TYR A 582 4.87 -3.08 21.56
CA TYR A 582 3.77 -3.43 22.46
C TYR A 582 3.18 -2.20 23.16
N TYR A 583 4.05 -1.32 23.67
CA TYR A 583 3.65 -0.04 24.26
C TYR A 583 2.90 0.83 23.24
N ILE A 584 3.46 1.03 22.04
CA ILE A 584 2.89 1.89 21.00
C ILE A 584 1.53 1.35 20.54
N SER A 585 1.43 0.04 20.29
CA SER A 585 0.17 -0.60 19.87
C SER A 585 -0.92 -0.50 20.93
N ALA A 586 -0.59 -0.65 22.21
CA ALA A 586 -1.53 -0.46 23.29
C ALA A 586 -1.98 1.01 23.43
N ASP A 587 -1.07 1.98 23.27
CA ASP A 587 -1.37 3.41 23.29
C ASP A 587 -2.24 3.83 22.11
N TYR A 588 -1.92 3.39 20.89
CA TYR A 588 -2.74 3.66 19.71
C TYR A 588 -4.14 3.07 19.83
N THR A 589 -4.25 1.83 20.32
CA THR A 589 -5.55 1.18 20.57
C THR A 589 -6.37 1.95 21.61
N SER A 590 -5.74 2.39 22.72
CA SER A 590 -6.40 3.24 23.72
C SER A 590 -6.94 4.54 23.12
N LYS A 591 -6.13 5.24 22.33
CA LYS A 591 -6.52 6.49 21.67
C LYS A 591 -7.69 6.28 20.70
N MET A 592 -7.67 5.22 19.89
CA MET A 592 -8.74 4.94 18.93
C MET A 592 -10.04 4.54 19.61
N LEU A 593 -9.97 3.79 20.71
CA LEU A 593 -11.13 3.52 21.57
C LEU A 593 -11.69 4.80 22.21
N SER A 594 -10.81 5.72 22.65
CA SER A 594 -11.24 7.01 23.19
C SER A 594 -11.97 7.86 22.15
N VAL A 595 -11.49 7.86 20.90
CA VAL A 595 -12.16 8.54 19.76
C VAL A 595 -13.57 8.00 19.52
N LEU A 596 -13.77 6.71 19.75
CA LEU A 596 -15.07 6.03 19.60
C LEU A 596 -15.89 6.01 20.90
N GLU A 597 -15.44 6.69 21.96
CA GLU A 597 -16.07 6.75 23.28
C GLU A 597 -16.29 5.35 23.90
N ASP A 598 -15.41 4.40 23.57
CA ASP A 598 -15.45 3.03 24.09
C ASP A 598 -14.74 2.94 25.44
N ASN A 599 -15.44 2.44 26.45
CA ASN A 599 -14.94 2.37 27.83
C ASN A 599 -13.72 1.44 28.01
N ARG A 600 -13.44 0.55 27.08
CA ARG A 600 -12.22 -0.30 27.08
C ARG A 600 -10.94 0.53 26.90
N SER A 601 -11.02 1.78 26.47
CA SER A 601 -9.88 2.69 26.30
C SER A 601 -9.02 2.77 27.57
N GLU A 602 -9.63 2.73 28.77
CA GLU A 602 -8.91 2.80 30.05
C GLU A 602 -8.05 1.56 30.32
N PHE A 603 -8.51 0.36 29.93
CA PHE A 603 -7.73 -0.86 30.03
C PHE A 603 -6.43 -0.75 29.22
N TYR A 604 -6.51 -0.38 27.93
CA TYR A 604 -5.33 -0.28 27.05
C TYR A 604 -4.41 0.88 27.47
N ARG A 605 -4.97 1.97 28.00
CA ARG A 605 -4.17 3.08 28.58
C ARG A 605 -3.36 2.61 29.79
N THR A 606 -3.98 1.83 30.66
CA THR A 606 -3.32 1.26 31.82
C THR A 606 -2.25 0.28 31.39
N LEU A 607 -2.54 -0.62 30.45
CA LEU A 607 -1.60 -1.57 29.86
C LEU A 607 -0.39 -0.86 29.25
N ALA A 608 -0.62 0.16 28.41
CA ALA A 608 0.48 0.94 27.82
C ALA A 608 1.38 1.56 28.91
N LYS A 609 0.78 2.10 29.97
CA LYS A 609 1.53 2.66 31.10
C LYS A 609 2.35 1.59 31.85
N GLU A 610 1.79 0.40 32.06
CA GLU A 610 2.49 -0.72 32.70
C GLU A 610 3.67 -1.18 31.86
N VAL A 611 3.49 -1.38 30.54
CA VAL A 611 4.55 -1.75 29.60
C VAL A 611 5.65 -0.69 29.58
N ARG A 612 5.29 0.60 29.45
CA ARG A 612 6.26 1.70 29.52
C ARG A 612 7.09 1.69 30.80
N ASN A 613 6.44 1.53 31.95
CA ASN A 613 7.12 1.50 33.24
C ASN A 613 8.08 0.30 33.34
N LYS A 614 7.68 -0.84 32.77
CA LYS A 614 8.54 -2.04 32.77
C LYS A 614 9.75 -1.88 31.84
N ILE A 615 9.56 -1.27 30.65
CA ILE A 615 10.67 -0.92 29.75
C ILE A 615 11.67 -0.04 30.49
N ILE A 616 11.22 1.03 31.14
CA ILE A 616 12.07 1.93 31.91
C ILE A 616 12.82 1.16 33.03
N HIS A 617 12.11 0.35 33.79
CA HIS A 617 12.72 -0.42 34.86
C HIS A 617 13.78 -1.43 34.37
N THR A 618 13.59 -1.99 33.18
CA THR A 618 14.48 -3.00 32.60
C THR A 618 15.72 -2.40 31.94
N TYR A 619 15.52 -1.30 31.20
CA TYR A 619 16.57 -0.71 30.39
C TYR A 619 17.26 0.52 31.02
N PHE A 620 16.91 0.85 32.27
CA PHE A 620 17.57 1.91 33.02
C PHE A 620 17.95 1.48 34.43
N ASN A 621 19.15 1.90 34.89
CA ASN A 621 19.61 1.87 36.28
C ASN A 621 19.62 3.31 36.79
N GLY A 622 18.52 3.77 37.40
CA GLY A 622 18.33 5.18 37.70
C GLY A 622 18.23 5.99 36.39
N ASP A 623 19.17 6.92 36.19
CA ASP A 623 19.22 7.76 35.00
C ASP A 623 20.20 7.22 33.91
N GLU A 624 20.84 6.10 34.16
CA GLU A 624 21.80 5.51 33.22
C GLU A 624 21.16 4.38 32.40
N LEU A 625 21.52 4.31 31.11
CA LEU A 625 21.13 3.20 30.26
C LEU A 625 21.74 1.90 30.79
N ASN A 626 20.88 0.88 30.99
CA ASN A 626 21.34 -0.45 31.34
C ASN A 626 21.75 -1.21 30.07
N THR A 627 23.05 -1.34 29.87
CA THR A 627 23.61 -2.03 28.68
C THR A 627 23.63 -3.55 28.80
N ASN A 628 23.23 -4.10 29.96
CA ASN A 628 23.19 -5.55 30.22
C ASN A 628 21.86 -5.96 30.87
N PRO A 629 20.71 -5.70 30.22
CA PRO A 629 19.40 -6.08 30.76
C PRO A 629 19.16 -7.58 30.72
N VAL A 630 18.16 -8.05 31.48
CA VAL A 630 17.77 -9.46 31.52
C VAL A 630 17.32 -10.02 30.18
N THR A 631 16.89 -9.14 29.27
CA THR A 631 16.43 -9.49 27.91
C THR A 631 17.52 -10.11 27.04
N LEU A 632 18.80 -9.84 27.31
CA LEU A 632 19.93 -10.50 26.66
C LEU A 632 20.03 -12.02 26.95
N GLN A 633 19.19 -12.53 27.83
CA GLN A 633 19.06 -13.96 28.18
C GLN A 633 17.62 -14.47 27.92
N SER A 634 16.82 -13.72 27.20
CA SER A 634 15.41 -14.02 26.91
C SER A 634 15.23 -15.13 25.89
N GLU A 635 13.97 -15.61 25.77
CA GLU A 635 13.56 -16.54 24.69
C GLU A 635 13.83 -15.94 23.30
N VAL A 636 13.55 -14.64 23.10
CA VAL A 636 13.82 -13.92 21.85
C VAL A 636 15.30 -14.01 21.48
N GLU A 637 16.20 -13.72 22.40
CA GLU A 637 17.64 -13.75 22.14
C GLU A 637 18.14 -15.16 21.83
N ASN A 638 17.65 -16.16 22.55
CA ASN A 638 18.00 -17.55 22.30
C ASN A 638 17.56 -18.01 20.92
N ILE A 639 16.35 -17.64 20.48
CA ILE A 639 15.85 -17.94 19.13
C ILE A 639 16.73 -17.23 18.09
N ARG A 640 16.99 -15.94 18.28
CA ARG A 640 17.81 -15.11 17.38
C ARG A 640 19.22 -15.72 17.23
N GLN A 641 19.88 -16.13 18.31
CA GLN A 641 21.19 -16.77 18.24
C GLN A 641 21.14 -18.16 17.56
N SER A 642 20.02 -18.87 17.60
CA SER A 642 19.87 -20.11 16.82
C SER A 642 19.96 -19.87 15.31
N MET A 643 19.56 -18.70 14.83
CA MET A 643 19.65 -18.29 13.43
C MET A 643 21.09 -18.01 12.97
N ALA A 644 22.05 -17.88 13.91
CA ALA A 644 23.48 -17.68 13.61
C ALA A 644 24.06 -18.80 12.73
N GLN A 645 23.46 -19.99 12.76
CA GLN A 645 23.80 -21.12 11.86
C GLN A 645 23.75 -20.72 10.38
N ASN A 646 22.80 -19.87 10.01
CA ASN A 646 22.63 -19.38 8.64
C ASN A 646 23.80 -18.47 8.17
N TYR A 647 24.59 -17.98 9.12
CA TYR A 647 25.75 -17.10 8.91
C TYR A 647 27.07 -17.79 9.31
N GLY A 648 27.15 -19.11 9.16
CA GLY A 648 28.37 -19.89 9.48
C GLY A 648 28.63 -20.04 10.97
N GLY A 649 27.62 -19.89 11.81
CA GLY A 649 27.71 -20.06 13.28
C GLY A 649 28.36 -18.86 14.00
N VAL A 650 28.47 -17.72 13.33
CA VAL A 650 28.94 -16.45 13.94
C VAL A 650 27.87 -15.90 14.87
N THR A 651 28.20 -15.62 16.12
CA THR A 651 27.28 -15.00 17.10
C THR A 651 26.78 -13.66 16.57
N ILE A 652 25.45 -13.47 16.51
CA ILE A 652 24.83 -12.21 16.10
C ILE A 652 24.97 -11.21 17.27
N PRO A 653 25.67 -10.07 17.10
CA PRO A 653 25.81 -9.07 18.16
C PRO A 653 24.45 -8.61 18.67
N THR A 654 24.31 -8.40 20.00
CA THR A 654 23.12 -7.84 20.62
C THR A 654 23.50 -6.75 21.61
N ALA A 655 22.90 -5.57 21.45
CA ALA A 655 23.15 -4.40 22.27
C ALA A 655 21.90 -3.53 22.42
N ILE A 656 21.83 -2.81 23.52
CA ILE A 656 20.83 -1.75 23.73
C ILE A 656 21.36 -0.41 23.20
N ASP A 657 22.66 -0.18 23.34
CA ASP A 657 23.36 1.03 22.94
C ASP A 657 23.65 1.03 21.43
N THR A 658 22.59 1.18 20.64
CA THR A 658 22.61 1.27 19.17
C THR A 658 21.85 2.51 18.70
N GLN A 659 22.05 2.94 17.46
CA GLN A 659 21.28 4.08 16.92
C GLN A 659 19.77 3.80 17.01
N THR A 660 19.33 2.61 16.63
CA THR A 660 17.91 2.21 16.67
C THR A 660 17.38 2.18 18.09
N GLY A 661 18.10 1.53 19.02
CA GLY A 661 17.67 1.45 20.43
C GLY A 661 17.50 2.84 21.06
N LEU A 662 18.47 3.73 20.85
CA LEU A 662 18.42 5.10 21.36
C LEU A 662 17.33 5.94 20.68
N ALA A 663 17.16 5.81 19.35
CA ALA A 663 16.12 6.52 18.60
C ALA A 663 14.71 6.11 19.06
N VAL A 664 14.43 4.83 19.19
CA VAL A 664 13.15 4.30 19.70
C VAL A 664 12.87 4.79 21.13
N LEU A 665 13.84 4.72 22.03
CA LEU A 665 13.68 5.20 23.40
C LEU A 665 13.35 6.69 23.46
N LEU A 666 14.06 7.52 22.69
CA LEU A 666 13.86 8.98 22.63
C LEU A 666 12.53 9.34 21.95
N ARG A 667 12.25 8.78 20.78
CA ARG A 667 11.07 9.11 19.97
C ARG A 667 9.76 8.83 20.71
N HIS A 668 9.72 7.73 21.48
CA HIS A 668 8.50 7.28 22.17
C HIS A 668 8.48 7.61 23.67
N GLY A 669 9.43 8.42 24.16
CA GLY A 669 9.45 8.85 25.55
C GLY A 669 9.66 7.70 26.55
N LEU A 670 10.43 6.68 26.18
CA LEU A 670 10.67 5.47 26.98
C LEU A 670 11.88 5.65 27.88
N TYR A 671 11.90 6.71 28.65
CA TYR A 671 12.95 7.05 29.62
C TYR A 671 12.33 7.56 30.94
N PRO A 672 13.07 7.47 32.09
CA PRO A 672 12.50 7.76 33.41
C PRO A 672 12.24 9.26 33.64
N ASN A 673 13.13 10.13 33.19
CA ASN A 673 13.07 11.59 33.44
C ASN A 673 13.97 12.34 32.44
N GLU A 674 13.98 13.70 32.53
CA GLU A 674 14.77 14.54 31.64
C GLU A 674 16.29 14.34 31.77
N VAL A 675 16.80 13.99 32.95
CA VAL A 675 18.24 13.69 33.13
C VAL A 675 18.66 12.46 32.32
N ALA A 676 17.85 11.42 32.34
CA ALA A 676 18.06 10.22 31.53
C ALA A 676 17.92 10.54 30.04
N ARG A 677 16.92 11.37 29.67
CA ARG A 677 16.77 11.84 28.29
C ARG A 677 18.02 12.54 27.79
N ASP A 678 18.57 13.49 28.55
CA ASP A 678 19.76 14.24 28.13
C ASP A 678 20.98 13.32 27.95
N LYS A 679 21.10 12.26 28.79
CA LYS A 679 22.13 11.24 28.62
C LYS A 679 21.93 10.42 27.34
N LEU A 680 20.68 10.03 27.02
CA LEU A 680 20.36 9.33 25.78
C LEU A 680 20.67 10.20 24.57
N VAL A 681 20.30 11.49 24.60
CA VAL A 681 20.60 12.46 23.53
C VAL A 681 22.10 12.56 23.29
N LYS A 682 22.88 12.75 24.37
CA LYS A 682 24.34 12.78 24.28
C LYS A 682 24.89 11.47 23.69
N ARG A 683 24.35 10.32 24.12
CA ARG A 683 24.79 9.03 23.63
C ARG A 683 24.41 8.80 22.15
N LEU A 684 23.23 9.25 21.74
CA LEU A 684 22.83 9.21 20.32
C LEU A 684 23.77 10.06 19.45
N GLN A 685 24.15 11.25 19.91
CA GLN A 685 25.13 12.09 19.21
C GLN A 685 26.48 11.38 19.10
N GLU A 686 26.98 10.78 20.19
CA GLU A 686 28.22 10.00 20.17
C GLU A 686 28.13 8.83 19.17
N LYS A 687 26.98 8.13 19.08
CA LYS A 687 26.74 7.05 18.11
C LYS A 687 26.73 7.56 16.68
N MET A 688 26.18 8.75 16.42
CA MET A 688 26.28 9.37 15.10
C MET A 688 27.73 9.68 14.75
N ASP A 689 28.50 10.22 15.71
CA ASP A 689 29.93 10.53 15.50
C ASP A 689 30.78 9.24 15.29
N GLU A 690 30.54 8.17 16.07
CA GLU A 690 31.19 6.86 15.91
C GLU A 690 31.03 6.31 14.47
N HIS A 691 29.91 6.62 13.83
CA HIS A 691 29.59 6.23 12.45
C HIS A 691 29.75 7.36 11.43
N ASN A 692 30.54 8.43 11.74
CA ASN A 692 30.75 9.58 10.87
C ASN A 692 29.45 10.24 10.33
N GLY A 693 28.41 10.23 11.16
CA GLY A 693 27.07 10.74 10.81
C GLY A 693 26.30 9.90 9.80
N TYR A 694 26.69 8.64 9.58
CA TYR A 694 25.92 7.68 8.80
C TYR A 694 24.93 6.91 9.66
N LEU A 695 23.80 6.54 9.08
CA LEU A 695 22.86 5.63 9.73
C LEU A 695 23.39 4.19 9.71
N THR A 696 22.95 3.42 10.70
CA THR A 696 23.15 1.96 10.74
C THR A 696 21.84 1.21 10.92
N THR A 697 20.73 1.94 10.92
CA THR A 697 19.38 1.46 11.22
C THR A 697 18.80 0.61 10.09
N GLY A 698 17.92 -0.31 10.45
CA GLY A 698 17.06 -1.07 9.56
C GLY A 698 15.63 -0.53 9.56
N PHE A 699 14.65 -1.40 9.30
CA PHE A 699 13.24 -0.99 9.14
C PHE A 699 12.68 -0.32 10.39
N ALA A 700 12.93 -0.87 11.59
CA ALA A 700 12.37 -0.34 12.84
C ALA A 700 12.97 1.01 13.23
N GLY A 701 14.26 1.22 12.97
CA GLY A 701 14.97 2.42 13.44
C GLY A 701 14.98 3.58 12.44
N THR A 702 14.83 3.30 11.14
CA THR A 702 15.09 4.31 10.10
C THR A 702 14.05 5.44 10.10
N GLY A 703 12.77 5.15 10.34
CA GLY A 703 11.74 6.18 10.48
C GLY A 703 11.91 7.02 11.75
N ASP A 704 12.33 6.41 12.85
CA ASP A 704 12.45 7.08 14.15
C ASP A 704 13.70 7.95 14.29
N LEU A 705 14.83 7.56 13.68
CA LEU A 705 16.12 8.19 13.87
C LEU A 705 16.14 9.70 13.52
N PRO A 706 15.69 10.17 12.34
CA PRO A 706 15.71 11.59 12.02
C PRO A 706 14.79 12.42 12.92
N HIS A 707 13.63 11.86 13.31
CA HIS A 707 12.74 12.50 14.29
C HIS A 707 13.37 12.58 15.68
N ALA A 708 13.97 11.50 16.17
CA ALA A 708 14.64 11.47 17.47
C ALA A 708 15.80 12.48 17.55
N LEU A 709 16.61 12.58 16.50
CA LEU A 709 17.66 13.59 16.40
C LEU A 709 17.10 15.01 16.50
N LEU A 710 16.14 15.35 15.66
CA LEU A 710 15.60 16.71 15.59
C LEU A 710 14.85 17.11 16.88
N ASP A 711 13.97 16.23 17.38
CA ASP A 711 13.16 16.48 18.60
C ASP A 711 14.03 16.53 19.87
N SER A 712 15.26 16.01 19.78
CA SER A 712 16.27 16.08 20.83
C SER A 712 17.20 17.32 20.72
N GLY A 713 16.99 18.19 19.73
CA GLY A 713 17.81 19.35 19.48
C GLY A 713 19.07 19.12 18.64
N LEU A 714 19.28 17.90 18.15
CA LEU A 714 20.39 17.50 17.26
C LEU A 714 19.99 17.80 15.79
N ARG A 715 19.67 19.08 15.51
CA ARG A 715 19.13 19.51 14.22
C ARG A 715 20.13 19.31 13.07
N GLU A 716 21.38 19.70 13.29
CA GLU A 716 22.41 19.59 12.24
C GLU A 716 22.68 18.11 11.88
N GLU A 717 22.65 17.22 12.88
CA GLU A 717 22.81 15.79 12.68
C GLU A 717 21.65 15.23 11.84
N ALA A 718 20.40 15.60 12.14
CA ALA A 718 19.23 15.17 11.38
C ALA A 718 19.27 15.64 9.92
N ILE A 719 19.62 16.91 9.69
CA ILE A 719 19.75 17.48 8.33
C ILE A 719 20.96 16.91 7.59
N ASN A 720 22.09 16.71 8.29
CA ASN A 720 23.26 16.09 7.70
C ASN A 720 22.97 14.65 7.26
N LEU A 721 22.27 13.88 8.09
CA LEU A 721 21.81 12.53 7.78
C LEU A 721 20.95 12.50 6.50
N LEU A 722 19.94 13.38 6.42
CA LEU A 722 19.05 13.48 5.26
C LEU A 722 19.78 13.86 3.96
N LEU A 723 20.77 14.75 4.04
CA LEU A 723 21.47 15.30 2.88
C LEU A 723 22.81 14.60 2.56
N LYS A 724 23.12 13.49 3.22
CA LYS A 724 24.30 12.69 2.97
C LYS A 724 24.22 12.00 1.61
N LYS A 725 25.34 11.94 0.87
CA LYS A 725 25.40 11.44 -0.51
C LYS A 725 26.19 10.15 -0.68
N GLU A 726 26.94 9.79 0.33
CA GLU A 726 27.74 8.57 0.34
C GLU A 726 26.96 7.45 1.07
N THR A 727 27.24 6.20 0.74
CA THR A 727 26.61 5.03 1.35
C THR A 727 27.03 4.85 2.82
N PRO A 728 26.12 4.46 3.71
CA PRO A 728 24.69 4.27 3.52
C PRO A 728 23.91 5.60 3.66
N SER A 729 23.08 5.95 2.68
CA SER A 729 22.18 7.12 2.75
C SER A 729 21.13 7.08 1.63
N TRP A 730 20.01 7.77 1.80
CA TRP A 730 18.99 7.94 0.75
C TRP A 730 19.48 8.64 -0.50
N LEU A 731 20.33 9.67 -0.35
CA LEU A 731 20.83 10.40 -1.54
C LEU A 731 21.95 9.65 -2.27
N PHE A 732 22.59 8.65 -1.65
CA PHE A 732 23.48 7.74 -2.36
C PHE A 732 22.72 6.93 -3.41
N GLU A 733 21.54 6.43 -3.10
CA GLU A 733 20.67 5.73 -4.08
C GLU A 733 20.40 6.63 -5.30
N VAL A 734 20.05 7.91 -5.04
CA VAL A 734 19.84 8.90 -6.11
C VAL A 734 21.12 9.17 -6.92
N GLU A 735 22.28 9.25 -6.27
CA GLU A 735 23.58 9.41 -6.96
C GLU A 735 23.90 8.23 -7.88
N MET A 736 23.49 7.02 -7.47
CA MET A 736 23.65 5.81 -8.27
C MET A 736 22.59 5.67 -9.38
N GLY A 737 21.69 6.64 -9.52
CA GLY A 737 20.69 6.71 -10.58
C GLY A 737 19.39 5.95 -10.25
N ALA A 738 19.11 5.68 -8.98
CA ALA A 738 17.85 5.11 -8.53
C ALA A 738 16.65 5.96 -8.96
N THR A 739 15.59 5.28 -9.36
CA THR A 739 14.32 5.90 -9.74
C THR A 739 13.17 5.49 -8.82
N THR A 740 13.47 4.61 -7.90
CA THR A 740 12.67 4.07 -6.80
C THR A 740 13.56 3.97 -5.57
N THR A 741 13.00 3.71 -4.38
CA THR A 741 13.77 3.40 -3.16
C THR A 741 14.17 1.93 -3.15
N TRP A 742 15.32 1.65 -2.55
CA TRP A 742 15.87 0.30 -2.49
C TRP A 742 15.50 -0.42 -1.19
N GLU A 743 15.57 -1.76 -1.23
CA GLU A 743 15.33 -2.61 -0.06
C GLU A 743 16.47 -2.55 0.96
N ARG A 744 17.71 -2.33 0.49
CA ARG A 744 18.92 -2.33 1.31
C ARG A 744 19.74 -1.08 1.06
N TRP A 745 20.38 -0.58 2.10
CA TRP A 745 21.32 0.54 1.99
C TRP A 745 22.53 0.26 1.08
N ASP A 746 22.86 -1.02 0.91
CA ASP A 746 23.94 -1.52 0.08
C ASP A 746 23.45 -2.29 -1.14
N SER A 747 22.22 -2.07 -1.62
CA SER A 747 21.66 -2.75 -2.79
C SER A 747 22.60 -2.67 -4.00
N ILE A 748 23.13 -1.47 -4.28
CA ILE A 748 24.21 -1.27 -5.23
C ILE A 748 25.41 -0.69 -4.48
N LEU A 749 26.56 -1.31 -4.68
CA LEU A 749 27.83 -0.87 -4.09
C LEU A 749 28.39 0.38 -4.80
N PRO A 750 29.31 1.15 -4.17
CA PRO A 750 29.90 2.33 -4.79
C PRO A 750 30.61 2.07 -6.13
N ASN A 751 31.03 0.84 -6.42
CA ASN A 751 31.62 0.43 -7.70
C ASN A 751 30.56 0.11 -8.78
N GLY A 752 29.25 0.24 -8.46
CA GLY A 752 28.15 -0.05 -9.38
C GLY A 752 27.72 -1.51 -9.45
N GLU A 753 28.31 -2.39 -8.63
CA GLU A 753 27.93 -3.80 -8.56
C GLU A 753 26.79 -4.01 -7.58
N ILE A 754 25.88 -4.94 -7.89
CA ILE A 754 24.82 -5.37 -6.96
C ILE A 754 25.46 -6.15 -5.79
N SER A 755 25.04 -5.88 -4.56
CA SER A 755 25.67 -6.46 -3.36
C SER A 755 25.30 -7.91 -3.11
N GLY A 756 24.24 -8.41 -3.71
CA GLY A 756 23.73 -9.78 -3.59
C GLY A 756 22.45 -9.96 -4.40
N THR A 757 22.00 -11.19 -4.54
CA THR A 757 20.87 -11.54 -5.42
C THR A 757 19.66 -12.05 -4.68
N ASP A 758 19.81 -12.52 -3.43
CA ASP A 758 18.72 -13.22 -2.72
C ASP A 758 17.67 -12.27 -2.14
N MET A 759 18.10 -11.23 -1.42
CA MET A 759 17.25 -10.23 -0.83
C MET A 759 17.73 -8.85 -1.29
N ASN A 760 17.35 -8.49 -2.50
CA ASN A 760 17.81 -7.23 -3.10
C ASN A 760 16.84 -6.79 -4.22
N SER A 761 15.89 -5.96 -3.85
CA SER A 761 15.00 -5.25 -4.77
C SER A 761 15.43 -3.80 -4.91
N LEU A 762 15.40 -3.27 -6.13
CA LEU A 762 15.62 -1.84 -6.37
C LEU A 762 14.30 -1.04 -6.31
N ASN A 763 13.18 -1.70 -5.99
CA ASN A 763 11.87 -1.08 -5.88
C ASN A 763 11.13 -1.58 -4.64
N HIS A 764 11.40 -0.91 -3.49
CA HIS A 764 10.90 -1.28 -2.18
C HIS A 764 10.62 -0.03 -1.34
N TYR A 765 9.43 0.12 -0.77
CA TYR A 765 9.00 1.39 -0.17
C TYR A 765 9.39 1.61 1.31
N ALA A 766 9.81 0.59 2.06
CA ALA A 766 9.97 0.69 3.53
C ALA A 766 10.86 1.85 3.99
N TYR A 767 12.03 2.02 3.38
CA TYR A 767 12.95 3.13 3.71
C TYR A 767 12.46 4.51 3.25
N GLY A 768 11.39 4.54 2.43
CA GLY A 768 10.67 5.77 2.10
C GLY A 768 9.92 6.39 3.28
N ALA A 769 9.85 5.71 4.44
CA ALA A 769 9.27 6.24 5.68
C ALA A 769 9.87 7.60 6.10
N VAL A 770 11.10 7.95 5.66
CA VAL A 770 11.72 9.25 5.93
C VAL A 770 10.93 10.44 5.38
N GLU A 771 10.01 10.24 4.45
CA GLU A 771 9.23 11.32 3.88
C GLU A 771 8.31 11.97 4.91
N ASP A 772 7.80 11.23 5.89
CA ASP A 772 6.98 11.80 6.96
C ASP A 772 7.79 12.80 7.81
N PHE A 773 9.09 12.52 8.06
CA PHE A 773 9.99 13.49 8.67
C PHE A 773 10.15 14.76 7.83
N ILE A 774 10.29 14.62 6.51
CA ILE A 774 10.40 15.78 5.61
C ILE A 774 9.13 16.62 5.67
N ILE A 775 7.97 16.00 5.65
CA ILE A 775 6.67 16.69 5.71
C ILE A 775 6.45 17.34 7.07
N GLU A 776 6.57 16.57 8.14
CA GLU A 776 6.21 17.02 9.49
C GLU A 776 7.25 17.95 10.10
N LYS A 777 8.52 17.82 9.70
CA LYS A 777 9.62 18.55 10.34
C LYS A 777 10.27 19.57 9.41
N LEU A 778 10.72 19.19 8.21
CA LEU A 778 11.42 20.10 7.32
C LEU A 778 10.46 21.14 6.70
N ILE A 779 9.31 20.70 6.19
CA ILE A 779 8.23 21.57 5.72
C ILE A 779 7.44 22.12 6.90
N GLY A 780 7.24 21.28 7.92
CA GLY A 780 6.57 21.61 9.18
C GLY A 780 5.06 21.46 9.17
N ILE A 781 4.48 20.69 8.25
CA ILE A 781 3.04 20.40 8.22
C ILE A 781 2.76 19.22 9.15
N GLN A 782 2.18 19.48 10.31
CA GLN A 782 1.79 18.44 11.27
C GLN A 782 0.26 18.34 11.34
N LEU A 783 -0.24 17.12 11.22
CA LEU A 783 -1.67 16.83 11.29
C LEU A 783 -2.22 17.10 12.70
N PRO A 784 -3.51 17.43 12.82
CA PRO A 784 -4.18 17.57 14.12
C PRO A 784 -4.01 16.33 14.99
N ASN A 785 -3.82 16.53 16.29
CA ASN A 785 -3.82 15.42 17.24
C ASN A 785 -5.13 14.62 17.14
N VAL A 786 -5.04 13.30 17.20
CA VAL A 786 -6.22 12.41 17.05
C VAL A 786 -7.29 12.57 18.13
N LEU A 787 -6.90 13.09 19.30
CA LEU A 787 -7.78 13.38 20.43
C LEU A 787 -8.21 14.86 20.49
N ASP A 788 -7.78 15.70 19.53
CA ASP A 788 -8.11 17.13 19.48
C ASP A 788 -9.38 17.36 18.63
N ASP A 789 -10.46 17.74 19.29
CA ASP A 789 -11.73 18.06 18.64
C ASP A 789 -11.68 19.38 17.83
N THR A 790 -10.65 20.24 18.04
CA THR A 790 -10.48 21.47 17.27
C THR A 790 -9.93 21.22 15.88
N GLU A 791 -9.38 20.04 15.61
CA GLU A 791 -8.76 19.64 14.34
C GLU A 791 -7.70 20.65 13.85
N THR A 792 -6.89 21.19 14.78
CA THR A 792 -5.91 22.25 14.51
C THR A 792 -4.63 21.69 13.91
N TYR A 793 -4.29 22.09 12.68
CA TYR A 793 -2.97 21.81 12.07
C TYR A 793 -1.89 22.63 12.78
N LEU A 794 -0.73 22.02 13.02
CA LEU A 794 0.44 22.74 13.51
C LEU A 794 1.43 22.94 12.35
N ILE A 795 1.81 24.19 12.12
CA ILE A 795 2.80 24.57 11.11
C ILE A 795 4.07 25.02 11.83
N GLN A 796 5.10 24.17 11.79
CA GLN A 796 6.36 24.39 12.49
C GLN A 796 7.55 23.92 11.64
N PRO A 797 7.98 24.69 10.64
CA PRO A 797 9.09 24.32 9.79
C PRO A 797 10.43 24.41 10.53
N ASN A 798 11.35 23.51 10.19
CA ASN A 798 12.73 23.56 10.64
C ASN A 798 13.63 24.04 9.50
N PHE A 799 14.14 25.26 9.63
CA PHE A 799 14.96 25.89 8.62
C PHE A 799 16.42 25.41 8.68
N THR A 800 17.09 25.39 7.55
CA THR A 800 18.52 25.06 7.45
C THR A 800 19.20 25.90 6.38
N LYS A 801 20.45 26.27 6.62
CA LYS A 801 21.30 26.95 5.61
C LYS A 801 21.75 26.04 4.46
N ARG A 802 21.48 24.74 4.57
CA ARG A 802 21.82 23.72 3.56
C ARG A 802 20.86 23.72 2.35
N LEU A 803 19.69 24.36 2.49
CA LEU A 803 18.66 24.50 1.46
C LEU A 803 18.33 25.98 1.31
N GLU A 804 18.30 26.49 0.06
CA GLU A 804 17.92 27.87 -0.20
C GLU A 804 16.40 28.09 -0.03
N TRP A 805 15.62 27.09 -0.40
CA TRP A 805 14.17 27.09 -0.26
C TRP A 805 13.61 25.68 -0.24
N VAL A 806 12.42 25.53 0.37
CA VAL A 806 11.61 24.31 0.39
C VAL A 806 10.15 24.68 0.21
N LYS A 807 9.38 23.86 -0.48
CA LYS A 807 7.94 23.97 -0.62
C LYS A 807 7.31 22.58 -0.51
N GLY A 808 6.22 22.47 0.28
CA GLY A 808 5.34 21.33 0.34
C GLY A 808 3.88 21.73 0.22
N ALA A 809 3.07 20.91 -0.44
CA ALA A 809 1.64 21.16 -0.60
C ALA A 809 0.86 19.85 -0.36
N LEU A 810 -0.05 19.88 0.63
CA LEU A 810 -0.93 18.78 1.00
C LEU A 810 -2.37 19.07 0.55
N GLN A 811 -2.98 18.18 -0.20
CA GLN A 811 -4.37 18.28 -0.60
C GLN A 811 -5.27 17.85 0.56
N THR A 812 -5.80 18.80 1.29
CA THR A 812 -6.77 18.55 2.37
C THR A 812 -8.20 18.50 1.83
N ALA A 813 -9.15 18.15 2.67
CA ALA A 813 -10.58 18.17 2.34
C ALA A 813 -11.10 19.59 2.00
N ASN A 814 -10.43 20.64 2.44
CA ASN A 814 -10.80 22.04 2.19
C ASN A 814 -9.99 22.70 1.06
N GLY A 815 -9.12 21.96 0.41
CA GLY A 815 -8.21 22.45 -0.63
C GLY A 815 -6.74 22.27 -0.26
N GLU A 816 -5.88 22.95 -0.98
CA GLU A 816 -4.43 22.86 -0.78
C GLU A 816 -3.99 23.62 0.47
N LEU A 817 -3.34 22.92 1.39
CA LEU A 817 -2.55 23.50 2.47
C LEU A 817 -1.11 23.47 2.02
N SER A 818 -0.47 24.63 1.85
CA SER A 818 0.93 24.68 1.43
C SER A 818 1.79 25.52 2.35
N VAL A 819 3.02 25.06 2.52
CA VAL A 819 4.05 25.77 3.28
C VAL A 819 5.27 25.87 2.39
N SER A 820 5.78 27.08 2.22
CA SER A 820 7.07 27.31 1.59
C SER A 820 7.90 28.27 2.42
N TRP A 821 9.21 28.00 2.46
CA TRP A 821 10.14 28.91 3.08
C TRP A 821 11.39 29.11 2.20
N ARG A 822 12.01 30.27 2.32
CA ARG A 822 13.25 30.60 1.62
C ARG A 822 14.15 31.50 2.45
N LEU A 823 15.44 31.33 2.26
CA LEU A 823 16.47 32.16 2.90
C LEU A 823 16.48 33.56 2.27
N SER A 824 16.67 34.62 3.11
CA SER A 824 16.79 35.99 2.70
C SER A 824 17.77 36.74 3.63
N GLY A 825 19.07 36.58 3.40
CA GLY A 825 20.12 37.00 4.33
C GLY A 825 20.07 36.18 5.61
N ASP A 826 19.95 36.82 6.77
CA ASP A 826 19.82 36.16 8.07
C ASP A 826 18.36 35.80 8.42
N ASP A 827 17.42 36.23 7.59
CA ASP A 827 16.00 35.97 7.79
C ASP A 827 15.52 34.76 6.95
N VAL A 828 14.39 34.20 7.36
CA VAL A 828 13.63 33.23 6.57
C VAL A 828 12.26 33.82 6.26
N LEU A 829 11.92 33.84 4.98
CA LEU A 829 10.59 34.25 4.52
C LEU A 829 9.73 32.98 4.37
N VAL A 830 8.63 32.93 5.14
CA VAL A 830 7.69 31.82 5.13
C VAL A 830 6.38 32.27 4.51
N ASP A 831 5.90 31.56 3.49
CA ASP A 831 4.60 31.77 2.86
C ASP A 831 3.74 30.52 3.08
N ILE A 832 2.58 30.69 3.73
CA ILE A 832 1.68 29.60 4.13
C ILE A 832 0.32 29.88 3.52
N VAL A 833 -0.24 28.90 2.82
CA VAL A 833 -1.61 28.93 2.32
C VAL A 833 -2.46 28.02 3.17
N ILE A 834 -3.45 28.59 3.86
CA ILE A 834 -4.43 27.83 4.65
C ILE A 834 -5.75 27.82 3.88
N PRO A 835 -6.30 26.64 3.52
CA PRO A 835 -7.60 26.56 2.89
C PRO A 835 -8.72 27.00 3.85
N GLY A 836 -9.84 27.42 3.29
CA GLY A 836 -11.02 27.81 4.08
C GLY A 836 -11.49 26.68 5.00
N ARG A 837 -12.05 27.00 6.16
CA ARG A 837 -12.49 26.07 7.22
C ARG A 837 -11.36 25.25 7.89
N THR A 838 -10.13 25.42 7.51
CA THR A 838 -8.99 24.75 8.16
C THR A 838 -8.47 25.64 9.27
N ILE A 839 -8.33 25.09 10.47
CA ILE A 839 -7.71 25.76 11.61
C ILE A 839 -6.24 25.38 11.62
N ALA A 840 -5.37 26.38 11.66
CA ALA A 840 -3.94 26.15 11.71
C ALA A 840 -3.24 27.16 12.62
N LYS A 841 -2.17 26.71 13.26
CA LYS A 841 -1.33 27.51 14.13
C LYS A 841 0.12 27.43 13.67
N TYR A 842 0.76 28.57 13.46
CA TYR A 842 2.20 28.66 13.20
C TYR A 842 2.96 28.75 14.52
N VAL A 843 4.06 28.03 14.63
CA VAL A 843 5.00 28.11 15.73
C VAL A 843 6.34 28.54 15.16
N SER A 844 6.80 29.72 15.58
CA SER A 844 8.10 30.28 15.17
C SER A 844 9.27 29.55 15.81
N THR A 845 10.47 29.76 15.31
CA THR A 845 11.72 29.23 15.93
C THR A 845 11.95 29.72 17.36
N ASN A 846 11.38 30.86 17.72
CA ASN A 846 11.42 31.39 19.10
C ASN A 846 10.31 30.83 20.00
N GLY A 847 9.43 29.99 19.49
CA GLY A 847 8.29 29.40 20.21
C GLY A 847 7.04 30.27 20.27
N ASP A 848 6.99 31.39 19.51
CA ASP A 848 5.78 32.21 19.42
C ASP A 848 4.69 31.47 18.63
N GLU A 849 3.48 31.46 19.17
CA GLU A 849 2.31 30.79 18.58
C GLU A 849 1.37 31.82 17.93
N ILE A 850 1.06 31.64 16.65
CA ILE A 850 0.20 32.54 15.85
C ILE A 850 -0.88 31.72 15.15
N TYR A 851 -2.16 31.99 15.41
CA TYR A 851 -3.24 31.42 14.60
C TYR A 851 -3.26 32.03 13.21
N LEU A 852 -3.34 31.17 12.22
CA LEU A 852 -3.32 31.54 10.81
C LEU A 852 -4.74 31.79 10.27
N ASN A 853 -4.87 32.80 9.44
CA ASN A 853 -6.13 33.06 8.74
C ASN A 853 -6.23 32.19 7.46
N PRO A 854 -7.43 31.84 7.01
CA PRO A 854 -7.64 31.29 5.67
C PRO A 854 -7.03 32.20 4.59
N GLY A 855 -6.39 31.61 3.58
CA GLY A 855 -5.67 32.28 2.53
C GLY A 855 -4.16 32.39 2.79
N HIS A 856 -3.52 33.40 2.21
CA HIS A 856 -2.08 33.61 2.30
C HIS A 856 -1.66 34.29 3.60
N ASN A 857 -0.74 33.64 4.32
CA ASN A 857 -0.09 34.15 5.52
C ASN A 857 1.41 34.25 5.26
N LYS A 858 1.97 35.43 5.46
CA LYS A 858 3.41 35.70 5.27
C LYS A 858 4.06 35.94 6.62
N MET A 859 5.04 35.16 6.94
CA MET A 859 5.80 35.24 8.17
C MET A 859 7.26 35.58 7.87
N LYS A 860 7.93 36.16 8.83
CA LYS A 860 9.36 36.34 8.85
C LYS A 860 9.89 35.66 10.10
N ASP A 861 10.85 34.80 9.92
CA ASP A 861 11.45 34.02 11.00
C ASP A 861 12.97 34.02 10.87
N VAL A 862 13.71 33.34 11.72
CA VAL A 862 15.16 33.28 11.73
C VAL A 862 15.64 31.84 11.82
N ILE A 863 16.87 31.57 11.38
CA ILE A 863 17.52 30.28 11.65
C ILE A 863 18.22 30.41 13.00
N VAL A 864 17.81 29.53 13.93
CA VAL A 864 18.45 29.45 15.28
C VAL A 864 19.46 28.31 15.30
#